data_b8f504532957419e92aa01fa7d0e1f2a
#
_entry.id   b8f504532957419e92aa01fa7d0e1f2a
#
_cell.length_a   1.000
_cell.length_b   1.000
_cell.length_c   1.000
_cell.angle_alpha   90.00
_cell.angle_beta   90.00
_cell.angle_gamma   90.00
#
_symmetry.space_group_name_H-M   'P 1'
#
loop_
_entity.id
_entity.type
_entity.pdbx_description
1 polymer ?
#
loop_
_entity_poly.entity_id
_entity_poly.type
_entity_poly.pdbx_seq_one_letter_code
_entity_poly.pdbx_strand_id
1 'polypeptide(L)'
;GQEYVLAVRTEGSPKSDNLGVYMGKMADEQKDYLKGSTVYGKNTSGQDLRVRWVYQFLPVMSVAFMVIMLLMALIFTWLPMDWIDARWKRKKFFPQAGLNRIFGWLFMAATPFFCHIIMMRYYDMGLGAIIHQATRVPLVVLLNLLIYILVAWIFYVITNRTTVAASLTVLVASVCALGNYYVFKFRGTPIMFQDIYSLGTATEVAGNYSFELDLRIVYSLIFTIVFVTAALSLRMEKGFPWKKRLVGLLACAVALGGFYHTLFNTDFLKNHDIQVKTWHPQGYYKRRGTALSFIITWTYNTIEKPEGYSVSAVEKVAAKYPSDPEKKNTIGKKSPNVLVVMNESLADLNVDGKIKTSSDYMPYIHSLKKNTIKGHCHMSIFGANTANSEFEFLTGTSMAFLPPRSVAYNSLVHTELANFTTTLKQQNYGYNKAVHPYYGRGWNREVVYPLLGFDDFISMEDIPESKLDFIRAKYMSDEGDFKLLKEYYEGYRAKNRSNPFYLFNVTMQNHGGYDWDGDGYFDKRIYLTGEEQDKYPTVDQYLSLVRYSDDAVQELISYFSKVDEPTAIVFFGDHQPNLPEDFYNTLLESQRGDLSDAELRQKKMVTPFFIWANYDIKEQTNMQISANYLSAYALNALGCSTSGFDQMRLALQQQIPVMNVNGYRLP
;
A
#
# COMPACT_ATOMS: atom_id res chain seq x y z
N GLY A 1 44.55 6.68 -34.44
CA GLY A 1 43.44 6.36 -33.56
C GLY A 1 43.94 5.52 -32.39
N GLN A 2 43.77 5.95 -31.15
CA GLN A 2 44.01 5.10 -29.99
C GLN A 2 42.76 4.24 -29.78
N GLU A 3 42.93 2.92 -29.76
CA GLU A 3 41.89 1.99 -29.36
C GLU A 3 41.75 2.04 -27.82
N TYR A 4 40.59 2.37 -27.34
CA TYR A 4 40.26 2.30 -25.93
C TYR A 4 39.43 1.03 -25.69
N VAL A 5 39.94 0.09 -24.90
CA VAL A 5 39.19 -1.07 -24.42
C VAL A 5 38.54 -0.67 -23.09
N LEU A 6 37.23 -0.51 -23.07
CA LEU A 6 36.47 -0.32 -21.85
C LEU A 6 36.09 -1.72 -21.28
N ALA A 7 36.84 -2.17 -20.26
CA ALA A 7 36.44 -3.34 -19.49
C ALA A 7 35.67 -2.87 -18.25
N VAL A 8 34.37 -3.15 -18.21
CA VAL A 8 33.56 -2.93 -17.02
C VAL A 8 33.56 -4.22 -16.22
N ARG A 9 34.27 -4.24 -15.10
CA ARG A 9 34.23 -5.33 -14.11
C ARG A 9 33.50 -4.83 -12.88
N THR A 10 32.36 -5.42 -12.54
CA THR A 10 31.68 -5.15 -11.28
C THR A 10 32.25 -6.11 -10.22
N GLU A 11 32.94 -5.57 -9.22
CA GLU A 11 33.32 -6.30 -8.02
C GLU A 11 32.41 -5.80 -6.89
N GLY A 12 31.40 -6.57 -6.53
CA GLY A 12 30.48 -6.23 -5.44
C GLY A 12 29.07 -6.76 -5.66
N SER A 13 28.26 -6.73 -4.63
CA SER A 13 26.86 -7.16 -4.69
C SER A 13 26.09 -6.36 -5.73
N PRO A 14 25.32 -7.01 -6.61
CA PRO A 14 24.57 -6.35 -7.71
C PRO A 14 23.54 -5.31 -7.26
N LYS A 15 23.34 -5.11 -5.97
CA LYS A 15 22.26 -4.27 -5.41
C LYS A 15 22.50 -2.76 -5.44
N SER A 16 23.67 -2.28 -5.87
CA SER A 16 24.01 -0.84 -5.80
C SER A 16 24.27 -0.17 -7.14
N ASP A 17 24.33 -0.88 -8.25
CA ASP A 17 24.81 -0.30 -9.50
C ASP A 17 23.72 -0.21 -10.55
N ASN A 18 23.19 1.01 -10.71
CA ASN A 18 22.38 1.40 -11.86
C ASN A 18 23.22 1.48 -13.15
N LEU A 19 24.03 0.46 -13.44
CA LEU A 19 24.74 0.33 -14.70
C LEU A 19 23.86 -0.42 -15.69
N GLY A 20 22.95 0.29 -16.33
CA GLY A 20 22.17 -0.24 -17.45
C GLY A 20 22.96 -0.17 -18.73
N VAL A 21 23.23 -1.31 -19.38
CA VAL A 21 23.74 -1.37 -20.75
C VAL A 21 22.53 -1.44 -21.67
N TYR A 22 22.22 -0.31 -22.33
CA TYR A 22 21.14 -0.25 -23.30
C TYR A 22 21.69 -0.60 -24.68
N MET A 23 21.09 -1.62 -25.32
CA MET A 23 21.41 -2.02 -26.69
C MET A 23 20.26 -1.59 -27.60
N GLY A 24 20.57 -0.77 -28.62
CA GLY A 24 19.60 -0.32 -29.62
C GLY A 24 19.98 -0.78 -31.03
N LYS A 25 19.01 -0.86 -31.94
CA LYS A 25 19.30 -1.07 -33.39
C LYS A 25 20.12 0.11 -33.91
N MET A 26 21.17 -0.18 -34.63
CA MET A 26 21.97 0.82 -35.34
C MET A 26 21.11 1.53 -36.39
N ALA A 27 21.25 2.87 -36.50
CA ALA A 27 20.80 3.60 -37.66
C ALA A 27 21.69 3.28 -38.83
N ASP A 28 21.15 3.23 -40.07
CA ASP A 28 21.81 2.73 -41.30
C ASP A 28 23.15 3.42 -41.64
N GLU A 29 23.54 4.48 -40.95
CA GLU A 29 24.78 5.25 -41.19
C GLU A 29 25.82 5.11 -40.06
N GLN A 30 25.61 4.29 -39.03
CA GLN A 30 26.52 4.16 -37.89
C GLN A 30 27.45 2.95 -38.04
N LYS A 31 28.76 3.15 -37.76
CA LYS A 31 29.74 2.05 -37.75
C LYS A 31 29.50 1.14 -36.53
N ASP A 32 29.46 -0.16 -36.82
CA ASP A 32 29.37 -1.20 -35.76
C ASP A 32 30.70 -1.30 -35.02
N TYR A 33 30.76 -0.67 -33.83
CA TYR A 33 31.93 -0.69 -32.94
C TYR A 33 31.97 -1.94 -32.06
N LEU A 34 30.92 -2.76 -32.06
CA LEU A 34 30.80 -3.96 -31.24
C LEU A 34 30.96 -5.27 -32.03
N LYS A 35 31.51 -5.18 -33.25
CA LYS A 35 31.66 -6.31 -34.16
C LYS A 35 32.43 -7.46 -33.48
N GLY A 36 31.76 -8.58 -33.29
CA GLY A 36 32.33 -9.74 -32.61
C GLY A 36 32.28 -9.74 -31.09
N SER A 37 31.65 -8.73 -30.46
CA SER A 37 31.47 -8.71 -29.03
C SER A 37 30.25 -9.52 -28.55
N THR A 38 30.28 -9.98 -27.33
CA THR A 38 29.15 -10.65 -26.65
C THR A 38 28.84 -10.00 -25.35
N VAL A 39 27.55 -9.76 -25.07
CA VAL A 39 27.05 -9.29 -23.76
C VAL A 39 26.15 -10.40 -23.21
N TYR A 40 26.44 -10.90 -22.02
CA TYR A 40 25.76 -12.05 -21.42
C TYR A 40 25.71 -13.29 -22.36
N GLY A 41 26.79 -13.55 -23.09
CA GLY A 41 26.87 -14.68 -24.02
C GLY A 41 26.06 -14.53 -25.32
N LYS A 42 25.39 -13.42 -25.57
CA LYS A 42 24.68 -13.14 -26.83
C LYS A 42 25.57 -12.32 -27.75
N ASN A 43 25.55 -12.70 -29.04
CA ASN A 43 26.24 -11.95 -30.09
C ASN A 43 25.56 -10.57 -30.25
N THR A 44 26.33 -9.50 -30.11
CA THR A 44 25.85 -8.11 -30.20
C THR A 44 26.19 -7.46 -31.55
N SER A 45 26.64 -8.21 -32.51
CA SER A 45 26.90 -7.70 -33.88
C SER A 45 25.63 -7.11 -34.49
N GLY A 46 25.70 -5.88 -34.98
CA GLY A 46 24.55 -5.14 -35.50
C GLY A 46 23.77 -4.34 -34.44
N GLN A 47 24.26 -4.30 -33.21
CA GLN A 47 23.69 -3.48 -32.15
C GLN A 47 24.73 -2.44 -31.67
N ASP A 48 24.28 -1.22 -31.43
CA ASP A 48 25.15 -0.16 -30.89
C ASP A 48 25.07 -0.15 -29.34
N LEU A 49 26.25 -0.13 -28.70
CA LEU A 49 26.34 0.00 -27.25
C LEU A 49 26.06 1.46 -26.88
N ARG A 50 24.82 1.78 -26.58
CA ARG A 50 24.50 3.08 -25.99
C ARG A 50 24.83 3.03 -24.51
N VAL A 51 26.08 3.24 -24.15
CA VAL A 51 26.47 3.56 -22.78
C VAL A 51 25.96 4.96 -22.49
N ARG A 52 24.77 5.07 -21.98
CA ARG A 52 24.34 6.29 -21.33
C ARG A 52 25.05 6.29 -19.98
N TRP A 53 26.14 7.03 -19.87
CA TRP A 53 26.71 7.39 -18.59
C TRP A 53 25.66 8.25 -17.88
N VAL A 54 24.75 7.64 -17.14
CA VAL A 54 23.94 8.36 -16.18
C VAL A 54 24.85 8.60 -14.98
N TYR A 55 25.86 9.44 -15.18
CA TYR A 55 26.36 10.17 -14.04
C TYR A 55 25.18 11.00 -13.55
N GLN A 56 24.61 10.63 -12.42
CA GLN A 56 24.05 11.65 -11.58
C GLN A 56 25.24 12.51 -11.15
N PHE A 57 25.70 13.36 -12.05
CA PHE A 57 26.55 14.46 -11.68
C PHE A 57 25.75 15.20 -10.64
N LEU A 58 26.16 15.15 -9.38
CA LEU A 58 25.83 16.21 -8.44
C LEU A 58 26.22 17.48 -9.21
N PRO A 59 25.27 18.30 -9.68
CA PRO A 59 25.66 19.47 -10.46
C PRO A 59 26.64 20.22 -9.60
N VAL A 60 27.79 20.60 -10.11
CA VAL A 60 28.86 21.31 -9.34
C VAL A 60 28.27 22.45 -8.53
N MET A 61 27.26 23.14 -9.08
CA MET A 61 26.47 24.16 -8.41
C MET A 61 25.71 23.61 -7.18
N SER A 62 25.22 22.39 -7.22
CA SER A 62 24.51 21.78 -6.08
C SER A 62 25.45 21.38 -4.96
N VAL A 63 26.63 20.86 -5.29
CA VAL A 63 27.68 20.55 -4.30
C VAL A 63 28.20 21.86 -3.69
N ALA A 64 28.48 22.88 -4.52
CA ALA A 64 28.90 24.18 -4.04
C ALA A 64 27.87 24.80 -3.09
N PHE A 65 26.58 24.72 -3.44
CA PHE A 65 25.48 25.18 -2.57
C PHE A 65 25.46 24.44 -1.23
N MET A 66 25.58 23.10 -1.23
CA MET A 66 25.62 22.30 0.00
C MET A 66 26.82 22.69 0.88
N VAL A 67 28.01 22.85 0.28
CA VAL A 67 29.21 23.26 0.99
C VAL A 67 29.04 24.67 1.58
N ILE A 68 28.49 25.62 0.82
CA ILE A 68 28.20 26.97 1.29
C ILE A 68 27.23 26.92 2.48
N MET A 69 26.17 26.13 2.41
CA MET A 69 25.21 26.01 3.49
C MET A 69 25.82 25.41 4.76
N LEU A 70 26.66 24.38 4.63
CA LEU A 70 27.38 23.80 5.77
C LEU A 70 28.41 24.79 6.35
N LEU A 71 29.12 25.53 5.50
CA LEU A 71 30.02 26.60 5.96
C LEU A 71 29.25 27.69 6.69
N MET A 72 28.07 28.09 6.19
CA MET A 72 27.20 29.02 6.92
C MET A 72 26.80 28.50 8.29
N ALA A 73 26.45 27.21 8.41
CA ALA A 73 26.14 26.59 9.70
C ALA A 73 27.35 26.69 10.65
N LEU A 74 28.55 26.37 10.17
CA LEU A 74 29.79 26.53 10.94
C LEU A 74 30.04 27.99 11.35
N ILE A 75 29.86 28.95 10.43
CA ILE A 75 29.98 30.37 10.74
C ILE A 75 29.00 30.78 11.85
N PHE A 76 27.74 30.34 11.78
CA PHE A 76 26.75 30.63 12.82
C PHE A 76 27.15 30.06 14.20
N THR A 77 27.79 28.88 14.27
CA THR A 77 28.27 28.32 15.55
C THR A 77 29.44 29.12 16.16
N TRP A 78 30.25 29.75 15.31
CA TRP A 78 31.45 30.51 15.72
C TRP A 78 31.17 32.00 15.89
N LEU A 79 30.01 32.51 15.44
CA LEU A 79 29.62 33.89 15.61
C LEU A 79 29.49 34.21 17.11
N PRO A 80 30.23 35.21 17.64
CA PRO A 80 30.13 35.57 19.04
C PRO A 80 28.87 36.44 19.29
N MET A 81 27.69 35.79 19.10
CA MET A 81 26.39 36.46 19.17
C MET A 81 26.17 37.17 20.51
N ASP A 82 26.68 36.63 21.63
CA ASP A 82 26.60 37.27 22.93
C ASP A 82 27.35 38.61 22.98
N TRP A 83 28.55 38.66 22.37
CA TRP A 83 29.33 39.88 22.29
C TRP A 83 28.65 40.90 21.38
N ILE A 84 28.16 40.48 20.25
CA ILE A 84 27.41 41.31 19.28
C ILE A 84 26.15 41.85 19.97
N ASP A 85 25.40 41.04 20.68
CA ASP A 85 24.18 41.41 21.41
C ASP A 85 24.47 42.40 22.53
N ALA A 86 25.57 42.20 23.31
CA ALA A 86 26.00 43.12 24.35
C ALA A 86 26.42 44.48 23.77
N ARG A 87 27.08 44.49 22.62
CA ARG A 87 27.48 45.72 21.93
C ARG A 87 26.29 46.47 21.32
N TRP A 88 25.30 45.74 20.81
CA TRP A 88 24.04 46.28 20.30
C TRP A 88 23.23 46.96 21.39
N LYS A 89 23.05 46.34 22.54
CA LYS A 89 22.36 46.90 23.69
C LYS A 89 22.95 48.20 24.23
N ARG A 90 24.23 48.46 23.96
CA ARG A 90 24.94 49.74 24.34
C ARG A 90 24.58 50.91 23.45
N LYS A 91 24.00 50.67 22.26
CA LYS A 91 23.63 51.76 21.32
C LYS A 91 22.21 52.24 21.60
N LYS A 92 22.08 53.48 22.09
CA LYS A 92 20.80 54.12 22.48
C LYS A 92 19.75 54.25 21.33
N PHE A 93 20.15 54.02 20.10
CA PHE A 93 19.31 54.24 18.91
C PHE A 93 18.44 53.04 18.50
N PHE A 94 18.63 51.88 19.10
CA PHE A 94 17.94 50.63 18.73
C PHE A 94 17.02 50.13 19.83
N PRO A 95 15.99 49.31 19.51
CA PRO A 95 15.09 48.76 20.51
C PRO A 95 15.88 48.08 21.64
N GLN A 96 15.45 48.25 22.89
CA GLN A 96 16.08 47.63 24.07
C GLN A 96 15.99 46.09 24.07
N ALA A 97 15.21 45.48 23.13
CA ALA A 97 15.21 44.06 22.89
C ALA A 97 16.57 43.65 22.27
N GLY A 98 17.29 42.75 22.92
CA GLY A 98 18.56 42.23 22.42
C GLY A 98 18.40 41.52 21.07
N LEU A 99 19.47 41.53 20.25
CA LEU A 99 19.51 40.88 18.94
C LEU A 99 19.15 39.38 19.02
N ASN A 100 19.65 38.69 20.04
CA ASN A 100 19.30 37.28 20.28
C ASN A 100 17.79 37.06 20.37
N ARG A 101 17.09 37.97 21.03
CA ARG A 101 15.63 37.90 21.16
C ARG A 101 14.93 38.18 19.82
N ILE A 102 15.41 39.20 19.09
CA ILE A 102 14.84 39.54 17.78
C ILE A 102 15.06 38.39 16.81
N PHE A 103 16.27 37.86 16.68
CA PHE A 103 16.55 36.70 15.82
C PHE A 103 15.81 35.45 16.27
N GLY A 104 15.66 35.19 17.57
CA GLY A 104 14.86 34.08 18.08
C GLY A 104 13.41 34.13 17.62
N TRP A 105 12.79 35.31 17.61
CA TRP A 105 11.43 35.49 17.07
C TRP A 105 11.40 35.45 15.55
N LEU A 106 12.45 35.89 14.84
CA LEU A 106 12.55 35.72 13.40
C LEU A 106 12.66 34.25 13.00
N PHE A 107 13.46 33.45 13.71
CA PHE A 107 13.50 32.00 13.50
C PHE A 107 12.13 31.37 13.73
N MET A 108 11.44 31.76 14.80
CA MET A 108 10.09 31.29 15.10
C MET A 108 9.08 31.65 14.00
N ALA A 109 9.15 32.88 13.46
CA ALA A 109 8.30 33.32 12.36
C ALA A 109 8.65 32.65 11.02
N ALA A 110 9.93 32.30 10.79
CA ALA A 110 10.38 31.61 9.59
C ALA A 110 10.06 30.09 9.61
N THR A 111 9.91 29.50 10.81
CA THR A 111 9.70 28.06 11.01
C THR A 111 8.58 27.48 10.12
N PRO A 112 7.35 28.07 10.06
CA PRO A 112 6.25 27.52 9.28
C PRO A 112 6.59 27.40 7.79
N PHE A 113 7.30 28.41 7.25
CA PHE A 113 7.71 28.43 5.85
C PHE A 113 8.76 27.35 5.56
N PHE A 114 9.74 27.18 6.47
CA PHE A 114 10.74 26.12 6.34
C PHE A 114 10.11 24.73 6.39
N CYS A 115 9.20 24.50 7.33
CA CYS A 115 8.47 23.24 7.42
C CYS A 115 7.69 22.96 6.13
N HIS A 116 6.99 23.96 5.59
CA HIS A 116 6.25 23.83 4.35
C HIS A 116 7.16 23.51 3.17
N ILE A 117 8.28 24.22 3.04
CA ILE A 117 9.27 23.97 1.98
C ILE A 117 9.83 22.55 2.08
N ILE A 118 10.27 22.09 3.26
CA ILE A 118 10.80 20.74 3.47
C ILE A 118 9.77 19.69 3.06
N MET A 119 8.54 19.82 3.51
CA MET A 119 7.47 18.90 3.19
C MET A 119 7.17 18.82 1.69
N MET A 120 7.20 19.94 0.98
CA MET A 120 6.86 20.01 -0.45
C MET A 120 8.01 19.60 -1.37
N ARG A 121 9.27 19.71 -0.92
CA ARG A 121 10.45 19.32 -1.70
C ARG A 121 10.44 17.83 -2.10
N TYR A 122 9.88 16.96 -1.26
CA TYR A 122 9.80 15.54 -1.53
C TYR A 122 8.81 15.16 -2.65
N TYR A 123 7.98 16.13 -3.12
CA TYR A 123 7.09 15.96 -4.28
C TYR A 123 7.68 16.58 -5.57
N ASP A 124 9.00 16.71 -5.67
CA ASP A 124 9.69 17.35 -6.81
C ASP A 124 9.31 18.82 -7.04
N MET A 125 8.79 19.48 -6.02
CA MET A 125 8.47 20.90 -6.11
C MET A 125 9.70 21.77 -5.84
N GLY A 126 10.20 22.43 -6.87
CA GLY A 126 11.19 23.50 -6.71
C GLY A 126 10.59 24.73 -6.00
N LEU A 127 11.45 25.62 -5.49
CA LEU A 127 11.00 26.86 -4.83
C LEU A 127 10.03 27.68 -5.68
N GLY A 128 10.26 27.78 -6.99
CA GLY A 128 9.35 28.46 -7.92
C GLY A 128 7.96 27.82 -7.95
N ALA A 129 7.86 26.49 -7.92
CA ALA A 129 6.59 25.78 -7.88
C ALA A 129 5.85 25.97 -6.54
N ILE A 130 6.58 26.04 -5.41
CA ILE A 130 6.01 26.32 -4.08
C ILE A 130 5.49 27.75 -4.01
N ILE A 131 6.23 28.73 -4.55
CA ILE A 131 5.77 30.13 -4.65
C ILE A 131 4.53 30.22 -5.56
N HIS A 132 4.54 29.51 -6.68
CA HIS A 132 3.39 29.46 -7.59
C HIS A 132 2.16 28.82 -6.90
N GLN A 133 2.34 27.78 -6.09
CA GLN A 133 1.28 27.22 -5.26
C GLN A 133 0.69 28.28 -4.33
N ALA A 134 1.54 29.06 -3.66
CA ALA A 134 1.11 30.12 -2.75
C ALA A 134 0.28 31.21 -3.46
N THR A 135 0.55 31.50 -4.72
CA THR A 135 -0.23 32.46 -5.52
C THR A 135 -1.54 31.88 -6.05
N ARG A 136 -1.58 30.58 -6.38
CA ARG A 136 -2.76 29.92 -6.95
C ARG A 136 -3.78 29.48 -5.92
N VAL A 137 -3.30 29.00 -4.76
CA VAL A 137 -4.15 28.46 -3.68
C VAL A 137 -3.73 29.03 -2.32
N PRO A 138 -3.78 30.36 -2.12
CA PRO A 138 -3.24 31.02 -0.94
C PRO A 138 -3.89 30.53 0.37
N LEU A 139 -5.20 30.27 0.36
CA LEU A 139 -5.90 29.73 1.53
C LEU A 139 -5.34 28.39 1.98
N VAL A 140 -5.05 27.50 1.05
CA VAL A 140 -4.49 26.19 1.33
C VAL A 140 -3.10 26.28 1.94
N VAL A 141 -2.26 27.15 1.40
CA VAL A 141 -0.91 27.41 1.95
C VAL A 141 -1.03 28.01 3.35
N LEU A 142 -1.92 28.97 3.54
CA LEU A 142 -2.19 29.58 4.87
C LEU A 142 -2.60 28.50 5.89
N LEU A 143 -3.49 27.58 5.54
CA LEU A 143 -3.91 26.51 6.44
C LEU A 143 -2.74 25.58 6.82
N ASN A 144 -1.86 25.24 5.87
CA ASN A 144 -0.65 24.49 6.19
C ASN A 144 0.27 25.26 7.13
N LEU A 145 0.50 26.56 6.86
CA LEU A 145 1.32 27.40 7.73
C LEU A 145 0.73 27.52 9.15
N LEU A 146 -0.60 27.62 9.28
CA LEU A 146 -1.28 27.63 10.59
C LEU A 146 -1.02 26.36 11.38
N ILE A 147 -1.03 25.19 10.73
CA ILE A 147 -0.69 23.91 11.38
C ILE A 147 0.72 23.97 11.99
N TYR A 148 1.71 24.41 11.19
CA TYR A 148 3.09 24.50 11.68
C TYR A 148 3.25 25.60 12.75
N ILE A 149 2.52 26.72 12.65
CA ILE A 149 2.47 27.76 13.69
C ILE A 149 1.94 27.19 15.00
N LEU A 150 0.85 26.42 14.96
CA LEU A 150 0.28 25.80 16.15
C LEU A 150 1.25 24.81 16.81
N VAL A 151 1.91 23.96 16.02
CA VAL A 151 2.94 23.04 16.52
C VAL A 151 4.11 23.81 17.14
N ALA A 152 4.63 24.82 16.45
CA ALA A 152 5.73 25.65 16.95
C ALA A 152 5.33 26.38 18.24
N TRP A 153 4.11 26.86 18.31
CA TRP A 153 3.59 27.53 19.51
C TRP A 153 3.45 26.58 20.70
N ILE A 154 2.98 25.34 20.48
CA ILE A 154 2.93 24.30 21.51
C ILE A 154 4.34 24.04 22.05
N PHE A 155 5.32 23.82 21.18
CA PHE A 155 6.71 23.63 21.61
C PHE A 155 7.26 24.86 22.34
N TYR A 156 6.89 26.08 21.91
CA TYR A 156 7.29 27.29 22.61
C TYR A 156 6.72 27.37 24.03
N VAL A 157 5.46 27.06 24.20
CA VAL A 157 4.83 27.06 25.53
C VAL A 157 5.46 26.01 26.44
N ILE A 158 5.83 24.84 25.90
CA ILE A 158 6.50 23.77 26.66
C ILE A 158 7.93 24.16 27.02
N THR A 159 8.73 24.55 26.04
CA THR A 159 10.17 24.79 26.21
C THR A 159 10.50 26.16 26.77
N ASN A 160 9.59 27.11 26.59
CA ASN A 160 9.75 28.53 26.95
C ASN A 160 10.94 29.21 26.23
N ARG A 161 11.38 28.68 25.08
CA ARG A 161 12.50 29.19 24.27
C ARG A 161 12.13 29.12 22.79
N THR A 162 12.12 30.27 22.13
CA THR A 162 11.71 30.36 20.70
C THR A 162 12.62 29.55 19.78
N THR A 163 13.93 29.58 20.01
CA THR A 163 14.90 28.85 19.18
C THR A 163 14.78 27.33 19.33
N VAL A 164 14.55 26.85 20.56
CA VAL A 164 14.33 25.42 20.82
C VAL A 164 13.00 24.97 20.20
N ALA A 165 11.94 25.78 20.34
CA ALA A 165 10.64 25.49 19.75
C ALA A 165 10.72 25.43 18.21
N ALA A 166 11.38 26.42 17.60
CA ALA A 166 11.63 26.44 16.16
C ALA A 166 12.40 25.21 15.70
N SER A 167 13.50 24.86 16.39
CA SER A 167 14.33 23.70 16.07
C SER A 167 13.54 22.38 16.18
N LEU A 168 12.78 22.17 17.26
CA LEU A 168 11.94 20.98 17.44
C LEU A 168 10.88 20.87 16.34
N THR A 169 10.24 21.98 15.99
CA THR A 169 9.22 21.99 14.93
C THR A 169 9.80 21.58 13.59
N VAL A 170 10.96 22.14 13.21
CA VAL A 170 11.64 21.78 11.96
C VAL A 170 12.13 20.33 11.96
N LEU A 171 12.66 19.84 13.10
CA LEU A 171 13.07 18.44 13.22
C LEU A 171 11.88 17.48 13.05
N VAL A 172 10.76 17.73 13.72
CA VAL A 172 9.54 16.92 13.57
C VAL A 172 9.04 16.96 12.13
N ALA A 173 8.97 18.15 11.51
CA ALA A 173 8.59 18.29 10.11
C ALA A 173 9.53 17.50 9.18
N SER A 174 10.85 17.52 9.43
CA SER A 174 11.84 16.80 8.62
C SER A 174 11.68 15.29 8.75
N VAL A 175 11.45 14.77 9.97
CA VAL A 175 11.18 13.33 10.19
C VAL A 175 9.89 12.91 9.50
N CYS A 176 8.81 13.67 9.64
CA CYS A 176 7.54 13.39 8.97
C CYS A 176 7.68 13.44 7.44
N ALA A 177 8.43 14.41 6.91
CA ALA A 177 8.67 14.53 5.48
C ALA A 177 9.47 13.35 4.93
N LEU A 178 10.52 12.92 5.65
CA LEU A 178 11.34 11.78 5.30
C LEU A 178 10.52 10.47 5.33
N GLY A 179 9.76 10.25 6.40
CA GLY A 179 8.86 9.10 6.49
C GLY A 179 7.85 9.06 5.34
N ASN A 180 7.20 10.20 5.07
CA ASN A 180 6.26 10.32 3.96
C ASN A 180 6.92 10.07 2.59
N TYR A 181 8.16 10.51 2.39
CA TYR A 181 8.92 10.27 1.17
C TYR A 181 9.14 8.77 0.92
N TYR A 182 9.65 8.04 1.92
CA TYR A 182 9.89 6.61 1.76
C TYR A 182 8.60 5.81 1.61
N VAL A 183 7.58 6.10 2.41
CA VAL A 183 6.27 5.46 2.24
C VAL A 183 5.72 5.70 0.83
N PHE A 184 5.85 6.94 0.34
CA PHE A 184 5.45 7.26 -1.03
C PHE A 184 6.29 6.52 -2.08
N LYS A 185 7.62 6.43 -1.90
CA LYS A 185 8.52 5.70 -2.80
C LYS A 185 8.19 4.21 -2.88
N PHE A 186 7.83 3.60 -1.74
CA PHE A 186 7.56 2.16 -1.65
C PHE A 186 6.13 1.79 -2.06
N ARG A 187 5.15 2.62 -1.73
CA ARG A 187 3.72 2.32 -1.89
C ARG A 187 3.04 3.11 -3.01
N GLY A 188 3.71 4.13 -3.56
CA GLY A 188 3.11 5.04 -4.54
C GLY A 188 2.06 6.00 -3.98
N THR A 189 1.84 6.00 -2.65
CA THR A 189 0.86 6.86 -1.98
C THR A 189 1.46 7.50 -0.74
N PRO A 190 1.16 8.79 -0.45
CA PRO A 190 1.65 9.48 0.74
C PRO A 190 1.06 8.88 2.02
N ILE A 191 1.69 9.18 3.16
CA ILE A 191 1.16 8.82 4.48
C ILE A 191 -0.18 9.52 4.70
N MET A 192 -1.17 8.76 5.10
CA MET A 192 -2.48 9.21 5.52
C MET A 192 -2.68 9.01 7.01
N PHE A 193 -3.72 9.64 7.57
CA PHE A 193 -3.99 9.51 9.00
C PHE A 193 -4.18 8.06 9.45
N GLN A 194 -4.83 7.24 8.62
CA GLN A 194 -5.06 5.82 8.88
C GLN A 194 -3.76 5.02 9.05
N ASP A 195 -2.67 5.44 8.40
CA ASP A 195 -1.39 4.76 8.49
C ASP A 195 -0.78 4.80 9.90
N ILE A 196 -1.27 5.68 10.79
CA ILE A 196 -0.87 5.69 12.20
C ILE A 196 -1.20 4.36 12.88
N TYR A 197 -2.33 3.75 12.53
CA TYR A 197 -2.75 2.45 13.07
C TYR A 197 -1.92 1.28 12.53
N SER A 198 -1.24 1.50 11.40
CA SER A 198 -0.40 0.49 10.72
C SER A 198 1.10 0.71 10.96
N LEU A 199 1.50 1.58 11.90
CA LEU A 199 2.93 1.86 12.15
C LEU A 199 3.71 0.62 12.57
N GLY A 200 3.10 -0.29 13.35
CA GLY A 200 3.72 -1.57 13.71
C GLY A 200 4.06 -2.41 12.48
N THR A 201 3.09 -2.62 11.59
CA THR A 201 3.26 -3.35 10.33
C THR A 201 4.32 -2.68 9.43
N ALA A 202 4.31 -1.34 9.35
CA ALA A 202 5.28 -0.61 8.54
C ALA A 202 6.72 -0.82 9.01
N THR A 203 6.96 -0.91 10.33
CA THR A 203 8.31 -1.18 10.89
C THR A 203 8.78 -2.60 10.62
N GLU A 204 7.90 -3.58 10.61
CA GLU A 204 8.22 -4.98 10.30
C GLU A 204 8.61 -5.17 8.84
N VAL A 205 7.92 -4.49 7.94
CA VAL A 205 8.18 -4.57 6.49
C VAL A 205 9.35 -3.70 6.06
N ALA A 206 9.72 -2.68 6.85
CA ALA A 206 10.79 -1.73 6.51
C ALA A 206 12.14 -2.41 6.22
N GLY A 207 12.45 -3.52 6.91
CA GLY A 207 13.67 -4.30 6.68
C GLY A 207 13.77 -4.95 5.28
N ASN A 208 12.68 -5.02 4.54
CA ASN A 208 12.62 -5.61 3.19
C ASN A 208 12.84 -4.56 2.07
N TYR A 209 12.99 -3.28 2.42
CA TYR A 209 13.18 -2.20 1.46
C TYR A 209 14.57 -1.61 1.54
N SER A 210 15.15 -1.25 0.40
CA SER A 210 16.40 -0.51 0.32
C SER A 210 16.13 1.00 0.50
N PHE A 211 16.74 1.59 1.53
CA PHE A 211 16.64 3.03 1.78
C PHE A 211 17.77 3.76 1.05
N GLU A 212 17.53 4.10 -0.20
CA GLU A 212 18.47 4.88 -0.99
C GLU A 212 18.45 6.37 -0.60
N LEU A 213 19.63 6.93 -0.39
CA LEU A 213 19.81 8.38 -0.18
C LEU A 213 19.78 9.10 -1.53
N ASP A 214 18.69 9.79 -1.79
CA ASP A 214 18.60 10.65 -2.96
C ASP A 214 18.97 12.11 -2.59
N LEU A 215 19.26 12.92 -3.60
CA LEU A 215 19.65 14.32 -3.42
C LEU A 215 18.61 15.17 -2.66
N ARG A 216 17.34 14.83 -2.78
CA ARG A 216 16.24 15.53 -2.09
C ARG A 216 16.36 15.35 -0.58
N ILE A 217 16.70 14.12 -0.16
CA ILE A 217 16.94 13.79 1.26
C ILE A 217 18.16 14.57 1.76
N VAL A 218 19.26 14.50 1.03
CA VAL A 218 20.51 15.17 1.42
C VAL A 218 20.31 16.69 1.56
N TYR A 219 19.64 17.32 0.60
CA TYR A 219 19.32 18.76 0.69
C TYR A 219 18.43 19.07 1.89
N SER A 220 17.38 18.30 2.12
CA SER A 220 16.45 18.54 3.22
C SER A 220 17.12 18.35 4.58
N LEU A 221 18.02 17.36 4.71
CA LEU A 221 18.83 17.18 5.93
C LEU A 221 19.80 18.35 6.16
N ILE A 222 20.50 18.80 5.12
CA ILE A 222 21.42 19.95 5.23
C ILE A 222 20.64 21.20 5.63
N PHE A 223 19.51 21.48 5.00
CA PHE A 223 18.64 22.61 5.39
C PHE A 223 18.21 22.52 6.84
N THR A 224 17.82 21.35 7.30
CA THR A 224 17.42 21.09 8.69
C THR A 224 18.60 21.35 9.64
N ILE A 225 19.76 20.79 9.34
CA ILE A 225 20.98 20.97 10.16
C ILE A 225 21.35 22.45 10.25
N VAL A 226 21.39 23.17 9.11
CA VAL A 226 21.73 24.60 9.08
C VAL A 226 20.75 25.42 9.91
N PHE A 227 19.44 25.18 9.73
CA PHE A 227 18.41 25.90 10.48
C PHE A 227 18.53 25.66 11.99
N VAL A 228 18.64 24.39 12.39
CA VAL A 228 18.75 24.01 13.81
C VAL A 228 20.01 24.56 14.45
N THR A 229 21.15 24.44 13.76
CA THR A 229 22.43 24.94 14.25
C THR A 229 22.40 26.45 14.40
N ALA A 230 21.89 27.19 13.40
CA ALA A 230 21.76 28.63 13.46
C ALA A 230 20.80 29.11 14.56
N ALA A 231 19.67 28.41 14.72
CA ALA A 231 18.72 28.74 15.78
C ALA A 231 19.29 28.50 17.19
N LEU A 232 19.95 27.37 17.41
CA LEU A 232 20.51 26.97 18.70
C LEU A 232 21.79 27.74 19.07
N SER A 233 22.48 28.36 18.13
CA SER A 233 23.62 29.25 18.40
C SER A 233 23.22 30.54 19.10
N LEU A 234 21.93 30.91 19.09
CA LEU A 234 21.39 32.06 19.79
C LEU A 234 21.13 31.76 21.26
N ARG A 235 21.78 32.50 22.16
CA ARG A 235 21.46 32.40 23.59
C ARG A 235 20.18 33.17 23.88
N MET A 236 19.16 32.43 24.31
CA MET A 236 17.86 32.99 24.64
C MET A 236 17.76 33.39 26.10
N GLU A 237 17.23 34.57 26.34
CA GLU A 237 16.80 35.02 27.66
C GLU A 237 15.60 34.18 28.13
N LYS A 238 15.36 34.14 29.46
CA LYS A 238 14.20 33.46 30.04
C LYS A 238 12.91 33.96 29.39
N GLY A 239 12.07 33.03 28.98
CA GLY A 239 10.79 33.33 28.35
C GLY A 239 9.72 33.82 29.39
N PHE A 240 8.48 33.50 29.10
CA PHE A 240 7.35 33.96 29.97
C PHE A 240 7.27 33.17 31.28
N PRO A 241 6.79 33.83 32.39
CA PRO A 241 6.51 33.14 33.63
C PRO A 241 5.38 32.10 33.46
N TRP A 242 5.36 31.07 34.31
CA TRP A 242 4.48 29.90 34.15
C TRP A 242 2.99 30.24 33.97
N LYS A 243 2.48 31.31 34.68
CA LYS A 243 1.09 31.77 34.53
C LYS A 243 0.77 32.21 33.08
N LYS A 244 1.68 32.96 32.43
CA LYS A 244 1.50 33.36 31.03
C LYS A 244 1.59 32.17 30.08
N ARG A 245 2.39 31.13 30.42
CA ARG A 245 2.48 29.90 29.64
C ARG A 245 1.17 29.09 29.72
N LEU A 246 0.54 29.03 30.90
CA LEU A 246 -0.78 28.40 31.06
C LEU A 246 -1.83 29.09 30.16
N VAL A 247 -1.86 30.44 30.17
CA VAL A 247 -2.72 31.19 29.23
C VAL A 247 -2.40 30.87 27.78
N GLY A 248 -1.11 30.74 27.45
CA GLY A 248 -0.68 30.29 26.10
C GLY A 248 -1.17 28.88 25.73
N LEU A 249 -1.17 27.92 26.67
CA LEU A 249 -1.74 26.59 26.49
C LEU A 249 -3.25 26.63 26.25
N LEU A 250 -3.96 27.41 27.03
CA LEU A 250 -5.41 27.60 26.84
C LEU A 250 -5.72 28.23 25.49
N ALA A 251 -4.94 29.23 25.07
CA ALA A 251 -5.05 29.82 23.74
C ALA A 251 -4.79 28.83 22.63
N CYS A 252 -3.77 27.95 22.76
CA CYS A 252 -3.52 26.85 21.84
C CYS A 252 -4.71 25.88 21.78
N ALA A 253 -5.26 25.49 22.92
CA ALA A 253 -6.41 24.59 23.00
C ALA A 253 -7.64 25.18 22.28
N VAL A 254 -7.92 26.47 22.52
CA VAL A 254 -9.01 27.19 21.84
C VAL A 254 -8.76 27.30 20.35
N ALA A 255 -7.52 27.61 19.92
CA ALA A 255 -7.16 27.70 18.50
C ALA A 255 -7.26 26.34 17.80
N LEU A 256 -6.79 25.26 18.45
CA LEU A 256 -6.94 23.89 17.96
C LEU A 256 -8.41 23.47 17.86
N GLY A 257 -9.19 23.76 18.88
CA GLY A 257 -10.64 23.51 18.90
C GLY A 257 -11.38 24.27 17.79
N GLY A 258 -11.05 25.54 17.61
CA GLY A 258 -11.59 26.35 16.51
C GLY A 258 -11.18 25.85 15.13
N PHE A 259 -9.91 25.46 14.96
CA PHE A 259 -9.40 24.88 13.73
C PHE A 259 -10.09 23.54 13.43
N TYR A 260 -10.19 22.67 14.44
CA TYR A 260 -10.92 21.40 14.33
C TYR A 260 -12.38 21.63 13.95
N HIS A 261 -13.09 22.50 14.68
CA HIS A 261 -14.49 22.82 14.40
C HIS A 261 -14.70 23.32 12.98
N THR A 262 -13.85 24.23 12.51
CA THR A 262 -13.93 24.80 11.15
C THR A 262 -13.70 23.73 10.08
N LEU A 263 -12.71 22.86 10.25
CA LEU A 263 -12.40 21.85 9.24
C LEU A 263 -13.37 20.66 9.23
N PHE A 264 -13.89 20.25 10.42
CA PHE A 264 -14.60 18.98 10.54
C PHE A 264 -16.09 19.10 10.85
N ASN A 265 -16.53 20.22 11.44
CA ASN A 265 -17.92 20.41 11.88
C ASN A 265 -18.65 21.48 11.05
N THR A 266 -18.03 21.96 9.95
CA THR A 266 -18.64 22.90 9.01
C THR A 266 -18.39 22.48 7.58
N ASP A 267 -19.14 23.03 6.63
CA ASP A 267 -18.92 22.81 5.19
C ASP A 267 -17.72 23.59 4.62
N PHE A 268 -16.81 24.08 5.48
CA PHE A 268 -15.70 24.92 5.07
C PHE A 268 -14.84 24.26 3.99
N LEU A 269 -14.42 22.99 4.18
CA LEU A 269 -13.60 22.26 3.22
C LEU A 269 -14.33 22.04 1.91
N LYS A 270 -15.61 21.71 1.97
CA LYS A 270 -16.49 21.50 0.81
C LYS A 270 -16.67 22.78 0.02
N ASN A 271 -17.01 23.88 0.70
CA ASN A 271 -17.26 25.19 0.08
C ASN A 271 -16.03 25.79 -0.59
N HIS A 272 -14.81 25.36 -0.19
CA HIS A 272 -13.56 25.83 -0.78
C HIS A 272 -12.90 24.78 -1.67
N ASP A 273 -13.60 23.68 -2.01
CA ASP A 273 -13.08 22.54 -2.78
C ASP A 273 -11.75 22.00 -2.23
N ILE A 274 -11.62 21.95 -0.89
CA ILE A 274 -10.44 21.43 -0.20
C ILE A 274 -10.73 19.99 0.21
N GLN A 275 -10.62 19.05 -0.73
CA GLN A 275 -10.79 17.62 -0.49
C GLN A 275 -9.53 16.87 -0.94
N VAL A 276 -9.25 15.72 -0.31
CA VAL A 276 -8.23 14.78 -0.78
C VAL A 276 -8.94 13.61 -1.43
N LYS A 277 -9.01 13.61 -2.76
CA LYS A 277 -9.60 12.47 -3.47
C LYS A 277 -8.63 11.30 -3.45
N THR A 278 -9.14 10.16 -3.07
CA THR A 278 -8.36 8.97 -2.74
C THR A 278 -7.82 8.22 -3.96
N TRP A 279 -8.39 8.44 -5.14
CA TRP A 279 -7.93 7.82 -6.39
C TRP A 279 -6.61 8.40 -6.93
N HIS A 280 -6.19 9.62 -6.51
CA HIS A 280 -4.92 10.23 -6.88
C HIS A 280 -4.35 11.13 -5.77
N PRO A 281 -4.03 10.56 -4.58
CA PRO A 281 -3.70 11.33 -3.40
C PRO A 281 -2.39 12.11 -3.55
N GLN A 282 -1.42 11.59 -4.30
CA GLN A 282 -0.18 12.31 -4.57
C GLN A 282 -0.45 13.69 -5.17
N GLY A 283 -1.30 13.77 -6.19
CA GLY A 283 -1.66 15.02 -6.82
C GLY A 283 -2.34 16.00 -5.86
N TYR A 284 -3.15 15.47 -4.92
CA TYR A 284 -3.80 16.29 -3.90
C TYR A 284 -2.81 16.78 -2.84
N TYR A 285 -1.93 15.93 -2.34
CA TYR A 285 -0.88 16.32 -1.40
C TYR A 285 0.05 17.37 -2.01
N LYS A 286 0.40 17.24 -3.28
CA LYS A 286 1.18 18.22 -4.02
C LYS A 286 0.45 19.57 -4.17
N ARG A 287 -0.86 19.56 -4.42
CA ARG A 287 -1.67 20.78 -4.60
C ARG A 287 -2.12 21.41 -3.28
N ARG A 288 -2.45 20.60 -2.27
CA ARG A 288 -3.06 21.04 -1.00
C ARG A 288 -2.04 21.14 0.14
N GLY A 289 -0.81 20.69 -0.04
CA GLY A 289 0.20 20.62 1.01
C GLY A 289 0.05 19.39 1.89
N THR A 290 1.19 18.89 2.37
CA THR A 290 1.26 17.61 3.08
C THR A 290 0.55 17.62 4.42
N ALA A 291 0.79 18.66 5.27
CA ALA A 291 0.23 18.69 6.62
C ALA A 291 -1.30 18.82 6.61
N LEU A 292 -1.85 19.71 5.77
CA LEU A 292 -3.29 19.86 5.64
C LEU A 292 -3.94 18.60 5.07
N SER A 293 -3.35 18.01 4.02
CA SER A 293 -3.87 16.78 3.42
C SER A 293 -3.87 15.62 4.41
N PHE A 294 -2.80 15.48 5.21
CA PHE A 294 -2.74 14.46 6.26
C PHE A 294 -3.87 14.64 7.30
N ILE A 295 -4.12 15.88 7.78
CA ILE A 295 -5.19 16.16 8.75
C ILE A 295 -6.56 15.90 8.13
N ILE A 296 -6.79 16.28 6.86
CA ILE A 296 -8.06 16.03 6.17
C ILE A 296 -8.35 14.53 6.08
N THR A 297 -7.33 13.69 5.90
CA THR A 297 -7.55 12.23 5.84
C THR A 297 -8.05 11.62 7.16
N TRP A 298 -8.02 12.36 8.27
CA TRP A 298 -8.73 11.99 9.51
C TRP A 298 -10.24 11.81 9.29
N THR A 299 -10.85 12.66 8.46
CA THR A 299 -12.30 12.57 8.18
C THR A 299 -12.69 11.24 7.55
N TYR A 300 -11.74 10.53 6.97
CA TYR A 300 -11.98 9.25 6.30
C TYR A 300 -12.04 8.04 7.25
N ASN A 301 -11.88 8.25 8.54
CA ASN A 301 -12.05 7.20 9.56
C ASN A 301 -13.49 7.13 10.12
N THR A 302 -14.37 8.03 9.71
CA THR A 302 -15.75 8.06 10.21
C THR A 302 -16.66 7.42 9.19
N ILE A 303 -17.38 6.36 9.57
CA ILE A 303 -18.43 5.76 8.77
C ILE A 303 -19.64 6.68 8.85
N GLU A 304 -20.01 7.29 7.73
CA GLU A 304 -21.20 8.13 7.65
C GLU A 304 -22.46 7.26 7.64
N LYS A 305 -23.44 7.65 8.44
CA LYS A 305 -24.76 7.00 8.44
C LYS A 305 -25.47 7.39 7.14
N PRO A 306 -25.94 6.42 6.32
CA PRO A 306 -26.70 6.73 5.12
C PRO A 306 -28.01 7.46 5.46
N GLU A 307 -28.55 8.21 4.51
CA GLU A 307 -29.81 8.88 4.66
C GLU A 307 -30.93 7.88 4.99
N GLY A 308 -31.77 8.22 5.96
CA GLY A 308 -32.84 7.34 6.46
C GLY A 308 -32.38 6.20 7.37
N TYR A 309 -31.11 6.15 7.77
CA TYR A 309 -30.63 5.14 8.71
C TYR A 309 -31.31 5.24 10.07
N SER A 310 -31.90 4.12 10.48
CA SER A 310 -32.36 3.87 11.86
C SER A 310 -32.31 2.37 12.14
N VAL A 311 -32.25 1.98 13.40
CA VAL A 311 -32.31 0.57 13.80
C VAL A 311 -33.56 -0.08 13.23
N SER A 312 -34.72 0.56 13.34
CA SER A 312 -35.98 0.07 12.79
C SER A 312 -35.97 -0.09 11.27
N ALA A 313 -35.24 0.78 10.53
CA ALA A 313 -35.10 0.61 9.09
C ALA A 313 -34.26 -0.62 8.77
N VAL A 314 -33.16 -0.85 9.52
CA VAL A 314 -32.33 -2.06 9.36
C VAL A 314 -33.11 -3.33 9.69
N GLU A 315 -33.88 -3.35 10.79
CA GLU A 315 -34.74 -4.47 11.18
C GLU A 315 -35.78 -4.81 10.10
N LYS A 316 -36.39 -3.79 9.49
CA LYS A 316 -37.32 -3.98 8.35
C LYS A 316 -36.65 -4.60 7.13
N VAL A 317 -35.40 -4.24 6.86
CA VAL A 317 -34.62 -4.87 5.78
C VAL A 317 -34.28 -6.30 6.15
N ALA A 318 -33.75 -6.55 7.35
CA ALA A 318 -33.38 -7.88 7.82
C ALA A 318 -34.57 -8.87 7.81
N ALA A 319 -35.76 -8.41 8.18
CA ALA A 319 -36.99 -9.22 8.17
C ALA A 319 -37.38 -9.73 6.75
N LYS A 320 -36.88 -9.11 5.68
CA LYS A 320 -37.15 -9.57 4.30
C LYS A 320 -36.25 -10.73 3.89
N TYR A 321 -35.21 -10.98 4.62
CA TYR A 321 -34.19 -11.97 4.30
C TYR A 321 -33.96 -12.89 5.51
N PRO A 322 -34.89 -13.84 5.75
CA PRO A 322 -34.71 -14.82 6.81
C PRO A 322 -33.48 -15.71 6.52
N SER A 323 -32.77 -16.13 7.56
CA SER A 323 -31.74 -17.15 7.44
C SER A 323 -32.37 -18.45 6.87
N ASP A 324 -31.60 -19.16 6.05
CA ASP A 324 -31.95 -20.48 5.57
C ASP A 324 -31.12 -21.55 6.34
N PRO A 325 -31.60 -21.98 7.53
CA PRO A 325 -30.89 -22.95 8.33
C PRO A 325 -31.08 -24.40 7.81
N GLU A 326 -32.06 -24.62 6.92
CA GLU A 326 -32.48 -25.95 6.48
C GLU A 326 -31.98 -26.33 5.08
N LYS A 327 -31.15 -25.57 4.42
CA LYS A 327 -30.48 -26.04 3.21
C LYS A 327 -29.64 -27.28 3.57
N LYS A 328 -30.36 -28.38 3.68
CA LYS A 328 -29.75 -29.71 3.84
C LYS A 328 -28.88 -29.90 2.62
N ASN A 329 -27.62 -30.08 2.87
CA ASN A 329 -26.66 -30.54 1.88
C ASN A 329 -27.30 -31.66 1.06
N THR A 330 -27.59 -31.40 -0.19
CA THR A 330 -28.16 -32.39 -1.11
C THR A 330 -27.18 -33.53 -1.42
N ILE A 331 -25.93 -33.39 -0.90
CA ILE A 331 -24.82 -34.29 -1.13
C ILE A 331 -24.70 -35.23 0.06
N GLY A 332 -25.48 -36.30 0.05
CA GLY A 332 -25.27 -37.46 0.89
C GLY A 332 -25.27 -37.27 2.42
N LYS A 333 -25.95 -36.27 2.96
CA LYS A 333 -26.06 -35.98 4.41
C LYS A 333 -24.82 -35.44 5.13
N LYS A 334 -23.70 -35.13 4.44
CA LYS A 334 -22.50 -34.59 5.08
C LYS A 334 -22.20 -33.20 4.55
N SER A 335 -21.92 -32.23 5.44
CA SER A 335 -21.38 -30.93 5.05
C SER A 335 -19.97 -31.10 4.45
N PRO A 336 -19.63 -30.41 3.37
CA PRO A 336 -18.31 -30.56 2.75
C PRO A 336 -17.22 -29.96 3.63
N ASN A 337 -15.99 -30.45 3.51
CA ASN A 337 -14.81 -29.68 3.92
C ASN A 337 -14.70 -28.48 3.04
N VAL A 338 -14.29 -27.34 3.59
CA VAL A 338 -14.13 -26.07 2.86
C VAL A 338 -12.71 -25.56 3.06
N LEU A 339 -11.98 -25.45 1.96
CA LEU A 339 -10.71 -24.73 1.91
C LEU A 339 -10.95 -23.43 1.15
N VAL A 340 -10.55 -22.33 1.74
CA VAL A 340 -10.55 -21.03 1.08
C VAL A 340 -9.10 -20.60 0.91
N VAL A 341 -8.68 -20.37 -0.32
CA VAL A 341 -7.33 -19.89 -0.65
C VAL A 341 -7.46 -18.53 -1.30
N MET A 342 -7.01 -17.51 -0.61
CA MET A 342 -6.80 -16.18 -1.16
C MET A 342 -5.35 -16.08 -1.60
N ASN A 343 -5.12 -16.06 -2.91
CA ASN A 343 -3.78 -16.08 -3.48
C ASN A 343 -3.28 -14.66 -3.71
N GLU A 344 -2.17 -14.36 -3.05
CA GLU A 344 -1.51 -13.05 -3.07
C GLU A 344 -1.22 -12.59 -4.51
N SER A 345 -1.66 -11.38 -4.86
CA SER A 345 -1.42 -10.69 -6.14
C SER A 345 -1.73 -11.51 -7.39
N LEU A 346 -2.58 -12.55 -7.31
CA LEU A 346 -2.91 -13.37 -8.47
C LEU A 346 -3.89 -12.66 -9.39
N ALA A 347 -3.49 -12.41 -10.63
CA ALA A 347 -4.31 -11.79 -11.66
C ALA A 347 -4.12 -12.45 -13.02
N ASP A 348 -5.20 -12.50 -13.78
CA ASP A 348 -5.14 -12.75 -15.23
C ASP A 348 -5.05 -11.40 -15.95
N LEU A 349 -3.85 -11.02 -16.36
CA LEU A 349 -3.59 -9.72 -16.99
C LEU A 349 -4.28 -9.55 -18.35
N ASN A 350 -4.80 -10.63 -18.96
CA ASN A 350 -5.64 -10.52 -20.16
C ASN A 350 -6.95 -9.77 -19.93
N VAL A 351 -7.36 -9.56 -18.67
CA VAL A 351 -8.50 -8.72 -18.31
C VAL A 351 -8.23 -7.25 -18.64
N ASP A 352 -6.99 -6.79 -18.45
CA ASP A 352 -6.61 -5.39 -18.72
C ASP A 352 -6.35 -5.13 -20.20
N GLY A 353 -5.93 -6.15 -20.95
CA GLY A 353 -5.64 -6.10 -22.39
C GLY A 353 -4.98 -7.39 -22.83
N LYS A 354 -4.99 -7.66 -24.13
CA LYS A 354 -4.35 -8.86 -24.67
C LYS A 354 -2.83 -8.75 -24.55
N ILE A 355 -2.23 -9.65 -23.77
CA ILE A 355 -0.78 -9.82 -23.69
C ILE A 355 -0.34 -11.01 -24.53
N LYS A 356 0.84 -10.90 -25.11
CA LYS A 356 1.49 -12.02 -25.81
C LYS A 356 2.61 -12.56 -24.94
N THR A 357 2.50 -13.83 -24.58
CA THR A 357 3.45 -14.51 -23.71
C THR A 357 4.06 -15.73 -24.40
N SER A 358 5.19 -16.22 -23.89
CA SER A 358 5.87 -17.40 -24.42
C SER A 358 5.01 -18.67 -24.34
N SER A 359 4.14 -18.76 -23.32
CA SER A 359 3.10 -19.78 -23.17
C SER A 359 2.03 -19.27 -22.20
N ASP A 360 0.90 -19.97 -22.09
CA ASP A 360 -0.12 -19.66 -21.08
C ASP A 360 0.49 -19.73 -19.68
N TYR A 361 0.29 -18.69 -18.86
CA TYR A 361 0.82 -18.59 -17.52
C TYR A 361 -0.13 -19.17 -16.44
N MET A 362 -1.37 -19.53 -16.80
CA MET A 362 -2.35 -20.18 -15.91
C MET A 362 -3.12 -21.32 -16.62
N PRO A 363 -2.45 -22.24 -17.32
CA PRO A 363 -3.12 -23.21 -18.18
C PRO A 363 -4.05 -24.15 -17.41
N TYR A 364 -3.72 -24.51 -16.19
CA TYR A 364 -4.56 -25.38 -15.39
C TYR A 364 -5.83 -24.67 -14.92
N ILE A 365 -5.72 -23.49 -14.34
CA ILE A 365 -6.87 -22.67 -13.92
C ILE A 365 -7.77 -22.35 -15.12
N HIS A 366 -7.19 -22.03 -16.27
CA HIS A 366 -7.94 -21.79 -17.50
C HIS A 366 -8.67 -23.05 -17.99
N SER A 367 -8.12 -24.25 -17.77
CA SER A 367 -8.70 -25.51 -18.20
C SER A 367 -9.85 -26.04 -17.32
N LEU A 368 -9.97 -25.53 -16.08
CA LEU A 368 -10.98 -26.00 -15.12
C LEU A 368 -12.39 -25.83 -15.68
N LYS A 369 -13.19 -26.91 -15.69
CA LYS A 369 -14.58 -26.93 -16.16
C LYS A 369 -15.46 -27.80 -15.27
N LYS A 370 -15.06 -29.07 -15.05
CA LYS A 370 -15.86 -30.06 -14.34
C LYS A 370 -15.97 -29.68 -12.86
N ASN A 371 -17.19 -29.74 -12.33
CA ASN A 371 -17.48 -29.39 -10.93
C ASN A 371 -16.90 -28.04 -10.52
N THR A 372 -16.94 -27.07 -11.43
CA THR A 372 -16.27 -25.77 -11.26
C THR A 372 -17.19 -24.61 -11.61
N ILE A 373 -17.26 -23.66 -10.71
CA ILE A 373 -17.79 -22.32 -10.96
C ILE A 373 -16.57 -21.39 -11.05
N LYS A 374 -16.42 -20.62 -12.12
CA LYS A 374 -15.28 -19.70 -12.25
C LYS A 374 -15.62 -18.43 -13.02
N GLY A 375 -14.79 -17.42 -12.83
CA GLY A 375 -14.95 -16.14 -13.50
C GLY A 375 -14.06 -15.07 -12.92
N HIS A 376 -14.58 -13.86 -12.84
CA HIS A 376 -13.88 -12.66 -12.42
C HIS A 376 -14.44 -12.15 -11.11
N CYS A 377 -13.56 -11.97 -10.13
CA CYS A 377 -13.87 -11.34 -8.85
C CYS A 377 -13.43 -9.87 -8.90
N HIS A 378 -14.36 -8.96 -8.65
CA HIS A 378 -14.10 -7.53 -8.62
C HIS A 378 -13.73 -7.12 -7.19
N MET A 379 -12.48 -6.75 -7.01
CA MET A 379 -11.90 -6.36 -5.73
C MET A 379 -12.05 -4.85 -5.50
N SER A 380 -11.86 -4.42 -4.27
CA SER A 380 -11.87 -2.99 -3.91
C SER A 380 -10.48 -2.38 -3.78
N ILE A 381 -9.43 -3.16 -3.99
CA ILE A 381 -8.04 -2.74 -3.83
C ILE A 381 -7.18 -3.12 -5.03
N PHE A 382 -6.05 -2.43 -5.19
CA PHE A 382 -5.07 -2.65 -6.23
C PHE A 382 -3.66 -2.56 -5.64
N GLY A 383 -2.83 -3.58 -5.88
CA GLY A 383 -1.40 -3.58 -5.61
C GLY A 383 -0.97 -3.56 -4.14
N ALA A 384 -1.91 -3.56 -3.19
CA ALA A 384 -1.64 -3.58 -1.75
C ALA A 384 -2.94 -3.69 -0.93
N ASN A 385 -2.82 -3.76 0.41
CA ASN A 385 -3.92 -3.82 1.38
C ASN A 385 -4.72 -5.12 1.35
N THR A 386 -4.07 -6.24 1.20
CA THR A 386 -4.61 -7.61 1.22
C THR A 386 -5.69 -7.84 2.29
N ALA A 387 -5.51 -7.27 3.49
CA ALA A 387 -6.47 -7.35 4.58
C ALA A 387 -7.88 -6.82 4.25
N ASN A 388 -8.01 -5.91 3.29
CA ASN A 388 -9.32 -5.42 2.86
C ASN A 388 -10.05 -6.46 1.98
N SER A 389 -9.33 -7.23 1.18
CA SER A 389 -9.90 -8.35 0.42
C SER A 389 -10.33 -9.50 1.35
N GLU A 390 -9.52 -9.81 2.38
CA GLU A 390 -9.90 -10.72 3.44
C GLU A 390 -11.19 -10.27 4.13
N PHE A 391 -11.25 -8.99 4.50
CA PHE A 391 -12.41 -8.40 5.16
C PHE A 391 -13.67 -8.47 4.29
N GLU A 392 -13.58 -8.09 3.00
CA GLU A 392 -14.74 -8.19 2.08
C GLU A 392 -15.22 -9.61 1.93
N PHE A 393 -14.32 -10.58 1.76
CA PHE A 393 -14.69 -11.99 1.64
C PHE A 393 -15.30 -12.51 2.94
N LEU A 394 -14.59 -12.37 4.07
CA LEU A 394 -15.01 -12.95 5.34
C LEU A 394 -16.30 -12.34 5.86
N THR A 395 -16.39 -11.01 5.91
CA THR A 395 -17.55 -10.31 6.50
C THR A 395 -18.70 -10.08 5.53
N GLY A 396 -18.43 -10.09 4.22
CA GLY A 396 -19.40 -9.73 3.21
C GLY A 396 -19.71 -8.22 3.14
N THR A 397 -18.95 -7.39 3.84
CA THR A 397 -19.11 -5.95 3.83
C THR A 397 -18.23 -5.34 2.75
N SER A 398 -18.82 -4.60 1.82
CA SER A 398 -18.01 -3.95 0.77
C SER A 398 -17.23 -2.74 1.30
N MET A 399 -15.97 -2.62 0.91
CA MET A 399 -15.15 -1.44 1.15
C MET A 399 -15.74 -0.17 0.49
N ALA A 400 -16.67 -0.31 -0.45
CA ALA A 400 -17.36 0.81 -1.09
C ALA A 400 -18.15 1.69 -0.09
N PHE A 401 -18.57 1.12 1.04
CA PHE A 401 -19.33 1.78 2.09
C PHE A 401 -18.48 2.23 3.28
N LEU A 402 -17.19 1.97 3.22
CA LEU A 402 -16.27 2.29 4.31
C LEU A 402 -15.45 3.54 3.97
N PRO A 403 -14.87 4.18 4.99
CA PRO A 403 -14.03 5.35 4.75
C PRO A 403 -12.96 5.05 3.72
N PRO A 404 -12.77 5.90 2.71
CA PRO A 404 -11.81 5.67 1.67
C PRO A 404 -10.42 5.39 2.23
N ARG A 405 -9.77 4.33 1.75
CA ARG A 405 -8.42 3.88 2.15
C ARG A 405 -8.27 3.43 3.60
N SER A 406 -9.36 3.21 4.31
CA SER A 406 -9.27 2.51 5.59
C SER A 406 -8.71 1.10 5.37
N VAL A 407 -7.94 0.61 6.31
CA VAL A 407 -7.62 -0.80 6.45
C VAL A 407 -8.54 -1.35 7.52
N ALA A 408 -9.54 -2.12 7.12
CA ALA A 408 -10.63 -2.54 7.99
C ALA A 408 -10.13 -3.22 9.27
N TYR A 409 -9.12 -4.07 9.16
CA TYR A 409 -8.51 -4.77 10.30
C TYR A 409 -7.85 -3.84 11.33
N ASN A 410 -7.31 -2.72 10.88
CA ASN A 410 -6.65 -1.77 11.78
C ASN A 410 -7.59 -0.75 12.40
N SER A 411 -8.68 -0.39 11.70
CA SER A 411 -9.51 0.76 12.07
C SER A 411 -10.96 0.44 12.39
N LEU A 412 -11.47 -0.74 12.01
CA LEU A 412 -12.90 -1.04 12.10
C LEU A 412 -13.22 -2.31 12.87
N VAL A 413 -12.34 -3.33 12.85
CA VAL A 413 -12.60 -4.60 13.53
C VAL A 413 -12.05 -4.55 14.95
N HIS A 414 -12.89 -4.21 15.90
CA HIS A 414 -12.55 -4.10 17.32
C HIS A 414 -13.41 -5.02 18.23
N THR A 415 -14.40 -5.69 17.62
CA THR A 415 -15.32 -6.60 18.31
C THR A 415 -15.62 -7.78 17.40
N GLU A 416 -16.19 -8.83 17.95
CA GLU A 416 -16.69 -9.97 17.19
C GLU A 416 -17.69 -9.51 16.11
N LEU A 417 -17.52 -10.04 14.89
CA LEU A 417 -18.39 -9.76 13.76
C LEU A 417 -18.96 -11.10 13.21
N ALA A 418 -20.24 -11.11 12.90
CA ALA A 418 -20.84 -12.17 12.10
C ALA A 418 -20.16 -12.22 10.72
N ASN A 419 -19.72 -13.40 10.31
CA ASN A 419 -18.91 -13.58 9.10
C ASN A 419 -18.97 -15.02 8.59
N PHE A 420 -18.26 -15.32 7.49
CA PHE A 420 -18.19 -16.65 6.90
C PHE A 420 -17.76 -17.75 7.90
N THR A 421 -16.72 -17.49 8.71
CA THR A 421 -16.23 -18.44 9.72
C THR A 421 -17.27 -18.73 10.77
N THR A 422 -17.93 -17.70 11.32
CA THR A 422 -19.00 -17.88 12.32
C THR A 422 -20.21 -18.61 11.74
N THR A 423 -20.55 -18.38 10.46
CA THR A 423 -21.61 -19.11 9.76
C THR A 423 -21.28 -20.58 9.61
N LEU A 424 -20.04 -20.96 9.32
CA LEU A 424 -19.61 -22.37 9.27
C LEU A 424 -19.57 -22.99 10.67
N LYS A 425 -19.11 -22.27 11.70
CA LYS A 425 -19.16 -22.76 13.10
C LYS A 425 -20.55 -23.13 13.54
N GLN A 426 -21.57 -22.36 13.19
CA GLN A 426 -22.98 -22.68 13.47
C GLN A 426 -23.44 -23.95 12.76
N GLN A 427 -22.73 -24.43 11.75
CA GLN A 427 -22.98 -25.66 11.02
C GLN A 427 -22.07 -26.81 11.48
N ASN A 428 -21.56 -26.75 12.69
CA ASN A 428 -20.71 -27.77 13.31
C ASN A 428 -19.35 -28.00 12.63
N TYR A 429 -18.79 -27.02 11.94
CA TYR A 429 -17.37 -27.08 11.54
C TYR A 429 -16.51 -27.07 12.80
N GLY A 430 -15.79 -28.16 13.01
CA GLY A 430 -15.18 -28.42 14.32
C GLY A 430 -13.86 -27.78 14.61
N TYR A 431 -13.19 -27.23 13.60
CA TYR A 431 -11.90 -26.56 13.76
C TYR A 431 -11.64 -25.62 12.60
N ASN A 432 -11.68 -24.33 12.88
CA ASN A 432 -11.62 -23.29 11.89
C ASN A 432 -10.23 -22.64 11.99
N LYS A 433 -9.37 -22.95 11.02
CA LYS A 433 -7.98 -22.55 11.01
C LYS A 433 -7.72 -21.48 9.97
N ALA A 434 -6.98 -20.43 10.35
CA ALA A 434 -6.36 -19.48 9.42
C ALA A 434 -4.86 -19.79 9.26
N VAL A 435 -4.35 -19.69 8.05
CA VAL A 435 -2.94 -19.91 7.72
C VAL A 435 -2.42 -18.77 6.87
N HIS A 436 -1.29 -18.19 7.25
CA HIS A 436 -0.59 -17.17 6.48
C HIS A 436 0.92 -17.36 6.65
N PRO A 437 1.64 -17.87 5.64
CA PRO A 437 3.06 -18.18 5.74
C PRO A 437 3.93 -16.92 5.67
N TYR A 438 3.57 -15.90 6.47
CA TYR A 438 4.30 -14.66 6.68
C TYR A 438 4.08 -14.15 8.11
N TYR A 439 4.64 -12.99 8.47
CA TYR A 439 4.57 -12.46 9.83
C TYR A 439 3.13 -12.25 10.33
N GLY A 440 2.80 -12.89 11.47
CA GLY A 440 1.45 -12.91 12.03
C GLY A 440 0.90 -11.54 12.41
N ARG A 441 1.78 -10.62 12.85
CA ARG A 441 1.40 -9.24 13.20
C ARG A 441 0.97 -8.40 12.01
N GLY A 442 1.31 -8.83 10.79
CA GLY A 442 0.93 -8.13 9.56
C GLY A 442 -0.57 -7.89 9.50
N TRP A 443 -0.98 -6.63 9.26
CA TRP A 443 -2.39 -6.21 9.21
C TRP A 443 -3.19 -6.51 10.49
N ASN A 444 -2.53 -6.67 11.66
CA ASN A 444 -3.17 -6.93 12.95
C ASN A 444 -3.96 -8.27 12.99
N ARG A 445 -3.57 -9.26 12.17
CA ARG A 445 -4.28 -10.56 12.06
C ARG A 445 -4.35 -11.33 13.36
N GLU A 446 -3.30 -11.28 14.19
CA GLU A 446 -3.26 -11.92 15.52
C GLU A 446 -4.43 -11.49 16.42
N VAL A 447 -4.88 -10.24 16.30
CA VAL A 447 -6.01 -9.69 17.05
C VAL A 447 -7.34 -9.93 16.33
N VAL A 448 -7.35 -9.77 15.01
CA VAL A 448 -8.58 -9.75 14.22
C VAL A 448 -9.13 -11.16 13.96
N TYR A 449 -8.29 -12.14 13.66
CA TYR A 449 -8.78 -13.49 13.35
C TYR A 449 -9.54 -14.16 14.51
N PRO A 450 -9.11 -14.05 15.78
CA PRO A 450 -9.95 -14.49 16.91
C PRO A 450 -11.32 -13.80 16.94
N LEU A 451 -11.39 -12.50 16.68
CA LEU A 451 -12.65 -11.74 16.61
C LEU A 451 -13.56 -12.18 15.44
N LEU A 452 -12.95 -12.69 14.37
CA LEU A 452 -13.66 -13.31 13.24
C LEU A 452 -13.98 -14.79 13.46
N GLY A 453 -13.69 -15.34 14.65
CA GLY A 453 -14.08 -16.67 15.04
C GLY A 453 -13.15 -17.79 14.61
N PHE A 454 -11.93 -17.52 14.16
CA PHE A 454 -10.93 -18.57 13.96
C PHE A 454 -10.49 -19.15 15.30
N ASP A 455 -10.37 -20.49 15.36
CA ASP A 455 -9.93 -21.20 16.56
C ASP A 455 -8.41 -21.23 16.67
N ASP A 456 -7.72 -21.10 15.54
CA ASP A 456 -6.27 -21.12 15.44
C ASP A 456 -5.79 -20.28 14.26
N PHE A 457 -4.67 -19.56 14.44
CA PHE A 457 -3.99 -18.81 13.39
C PHE A 457 -2.53 -19.25 13.33
N ILE A 458 -2.12 -19.77 12.20
CA ILE A 458 -0.76 -20.22 11.93
C ILE A 458 -0.08 -19.17 11.04
N SER A 459 0.92 -18.52 11.60
CA SER A 459 1.81 -17.61 10.90
C SER A 459 3.14 -18.27 10.56
N MET A 460 4.03 -17.56 9.87
CA MET A 460 5.36 -18.07 9.55
C MET A 460 6.16 -18.45 10.82
N GLU A 461 5.95 -17.72 11.92
CA GLU A 461 6.60 -17.95 13.20
C GLU A 461 6.20 -19.30 13.86
N ASP A 462 5.06 -19.83 13.48
CA ASP A 462 4.51 -21.09 13.99
C ASP A 462 4.88 -22.30 13.10
N ILE A 463 5.39 -22.05 11.89
CA ILE A 463 5.77 -23.08 10.93
C ILE A 463 7.22 -23.50 11.20
N PRO A 464 7.48 -24.81 11.41
CA PRO A 464 8.85 -25.31 11.57
C PRO A 464 9.73 -24.89 10.38
N GLU A 465 10.95 -24.43 10.66
CA GLU A 465 11.89 -23.95 9.63
C GLU A 465 12.12 -24.98 8.51
N SER A 466 12.13 -26.27 8.85
CA SER A 466 12.28 -27.36 7.89
C SER A 466 11.10 -27.52 6.89
N LYS A 467 10.01 -26.81 7.12
CA LYS A 467 8.82 -26.81 6.27
C LYS A 467 8.65 -25.49 5.51
N LEU A 468 9.51 -24.50 5.77
CA LEU A 468 9.50 -23.23 5.07
C LEU A 468 10.21 -23.40 3.72
N ASP A 469 9.41 -23.45 2.66
CA ASP A 469 9.88 -23.58 1.27
C ASP A 469 9.81 -22.19 0.58
N PHE A 470 10.91 -21.45 0.65
CA PHE A 470 10.96 -20.10 0.10
C PHE A 470 11.30 -20.11 -1.40
N ILE A 471 10.45 -19.49 -2.22
CA ILE A 471 10.72 -19.32 -3.64
C ILE A 471 11.64 -18.12 -3.90
N ARG A 472 11.56 -17.10 -3.04
CA ARG A 472 12.43 -15.91 -3.07
C ARG A 472 12.36 -15.16 -1.74
N ALA A 473 13.47 -14.60 -1.30
CA ALA A 473 13.56 -13.87 -0.02
C ALA A 473 12.91 -14.65 1.14
N LYS A 474 11.84 -14.11 1.71
CA LYS A 474 11.05 -14.70 2.79
C LYS A 474 9.64 -15.12 2.33
N TYR A 475 9.42 -15.22 1.04
CA TYR A 475 8.12 -15.58 0.50
C TYR A 475 8.05 -17.07 0.24
N MET A 476 7.20 -17.74 1.00
CA MET A 476 6.95 -19.17 0.88
C MET A 476 6.31 -19.46 -0.47
N SER A 477 6.75 -20.56 -1.12
CA SER A 477 6.13 -21.02 -2.36
C SER A 477 4.70 -21.48 -2.11
N ASP A 478 3.80 -21.31 -3.08
CA ASP A 478 2.45 -21.86 -3.01
C ASP A 478 2.46 -23.39 -2.95
N GLU A 479 3.45 -24.04 -3.56
CA GLU A 479 3.66 -25.49 -3.46
C GLU A 479 3.90 -25.91 -2.00
N GLY A 480 4.83 -25.24 -1.33
CA GLY A 480 5.15 -25.50 0.09
C GLY A 480 3.99 -25.17 1.01
N ASP A 481 3.31 -24.03 0.78
CA ASP A 481 2.13 -23.63 1.54
C ASP A 481 1.01 -24.67 1.38
N PHE A 482 0.68 -25.09 0.16
CA PHE A 482 -0.37 -26.08 -0.07
C PHE A 482 -0.03 -27.49 0.45
N LYS A 483 1.26 -27.83 0.59
CA LYS A 483 1.68 -29.03 1.35
C LYS A 483 1.27 -28.93 2.81
N LEU A 484 1.46 -27.76 3.44
CA LEU A 484 1.00 -27.52 4.81
C LEU A 484 -0.53 -27.66 4.95
N LEU A 485 -1.31 -27.11 3.99
CA LEU A 485 -2.77 -27.24 4.01
C LEU A 485 -3.20 -28.71 3.99
N LYS A 486 -2.55 -29.54 3.16
CA LYS A 486 -2.79 -31.01 3.11
C LYS A 486 -2.46 -31.66 4.44
N GLU A 487 -1.30 -31.34 5.04
CA GLU A 487 -0.89 -31.87 6.35
C GLU A 487 -1.87 -31.47 7.47
N TYR A 488 -2.36 -30.22 7.49
CA TYR A 488 -3.36 -29.80 8.49
C TYR A 488 -4.68 -30.53 8.31
N TYR A 489 -5.12 -30.77 7.08
CA TYR A 489 -6.29 -31.61 6.82
C TYR A 489 -6.09 -33.04 7.31
N GLU A 490 -4.97 -33.69 6.95
CA GLU A 490 -4.64 -35.05 7.39
C GLU A 490 -4.55 -35.17 8.90
N GLY A 491 -3.84 -34.23 9.56
CA GLY A 491 -3.73 -34.15 11.01
C GLY A 491 -5.06 -33.94 11.72
N TYR A 492 -6.00 -33.24 11.09
CA TYR A 492 -7.37 -33.11 11.60
C TYR A 492 -8.11 -34.43 11.49
N ARG A 493 -8.02 -35.16 10.37
CA ARG A 493 -8.69 -36.44 10.14
C ARG A 493 -8.10 -37.55 10.99
N ALA A 494 -6.80 -37.61 11.20
CA ALA A 494 -6.14 -38.58 12.04
C ALA A 494 -6.63 -38.59 13.51
N LYS A 495 -7.26 -37.50 13.97
CA LYS A 495 -7.89 -37.40 15.29
C LYS A 495 -9.32 -37.93 15.34
N ASN A 496 -9.75 -38.69 14.35
CA ASN A 496 -11.11 -39.28 14.21
C ASN A 496 -12.24 -38.25 14.33
N ARG A 497 -12.05 -37.07 13.84
CA ARG A 497 -13.05 -36.00 13.86
C ARG A 497 -14.05 -36.19 12.74
N SER A 498 -15.33 -36.28 13.11
CA SER A 498 -16.45 -36.47 12.17
C SER A 498 -16.96 -35.17 11.57
N ASN A 499 -16.62 -34.02 12.19
CA ASN A 499 -17.09 -32.73 11.76
C ASN A 499 -16.35 -32.28 10.48
N PRO A 500 -16.98 -31.44 9.63
CA PRO A 500 -16.32 -30.92 8.46
C PRO A 500 -15.15 -29.99 8.87
N PHE A 501 -14.15 -29.91 7.98
CA PHE A 501 -12.94 -29.12 8.15
C PHE A 501 -13.11 -27.78 7.46
N TYR A 502 -12.67 -26.68 8.09
CA TYR A 502 -12.57 -25.37 7.47
C TYR A 502 -11.18 -24.80 7.66
N LEU A 503 -10.62 -24.30 6.57
CA LEU A 503 -9.34 -23.64 6.54
C LEU A 503 -9.41 -22.42 5.62
N PHE A 504 -8.89 -21.29 6.11
CA PHE A 504 -8.68 -20.05 5.35
C PHE A 504 -7.20 -19.80 5.20
N ASN A 505 -6.71 -19.72 3.96
CA ASN A 505 -5.30 -19.53 3.66
C ASN A 505 -5.10 -18.21 2.88
N VAL A 506 -4.07 -17.47 3.25
CA VAL A 506 -3.62 -16.27 2.54
C VAL A 506 -2.17 -16.51 2.15
N THR A 507 -1.89 -16.67 0.86
CA THR A 507 -0.54 -17.00 0.39
C THR A 507 0.41 -15.81 0.33
N MET A 508 1.68 -16.03 -0.01
CA MET A 508 2.69 -14.96 -0.11
C MET A 508 3.55 -15.01 -1.37
N GLN A 509 3.51 -16.07 -2.15
CA GLN A 509 4.44 -16.31 -3.27
C GLN A 509 4.53 -15.12 -4.23
N ASN A 510 3.39 -14.61 -4.67
CA ASN A 510 3.30 -13.59 -5.71
C ASN A 510 3.38 -12.15 -5.18
N HIS A 511 3.72 -11.93 -3.90
CA HIS A 511 3.87 -10.60 -3.33
C HIS A 511 4.90 -9.75 -4.10
N GLY A 512 4.73 -8.44 -4.12
CA GLY A 512 5.57 -7.49 -4.87
C GLY A 512 7.09 -7.60 -4.64
N GLY A 513 7.88 -6.96 -5.50
CA GLY A 513 9.33 -7.08 -5.58
C GLY A 513 9.75 -8.07 -6.66
N TYR A 514 9.25 -7.89 -7.88
CA TYR A 514 9.48 -8.78 -9.03
C TYR A 514 10.80 -8.54 -9.76
N ASP A 515 11.74 -7.91 -9.11
CA ASP A 515 13.12 -7.65 -9.54
C ASP A 515 14.13 -8.46 -8.71
N TRP A 516 13.70 -9.57 -8.12
CA TRP A 516 14.52 -10.42 -7.28
C TRP A 516 15.61 -11.12 -8.08
N ASP A 517 16.86 -10.97 -7.63
CA ASP A 517 18.06 -11.56 -8.22
C ASP A 517 18.97 -12.26 -7.19
N GLY A 518 18.47 -12.42 -5.94
CA GLY A 518 19.21 -13.01 -4.84
C GLY A 518 19.22 -14.55 -4.84
N ASP A 519 19.85 -15.14 -3.81
CA ASP A 519 19.83 -16.58 -3.58
C ASP A 519 18.41 -17.11 -3.45
N GLY A 520 18.16 -18.32 -3.92
CA GLY A 520 16.81 -18.90 -4.01
C GLY A 520 16.00 -18.38 -5.20
N TYR A 521 16.65 -17.78 -6.19
CA TYR A 521 16.02 -17.37 -7.42
C TYR A 521 15.38 -18.55 -8.14
N PHE A 522 14.17 -18.34 -8.67
CA PHE A 522 13.47 -19.33 -9.49
C PHE A 522 13.70 -19.10 -10.98
N ASP A 523 13.64 -20.16 -11.77
CA ASP A 523 13.82 -20.08 -13.22
C ASP A 523 12.68 -19.31 -13.88
N LYS A 524 13.03 -18.40 -14.79
CA LYS A 524 12.06 -17.69 -15.61
C LYS A 524 11.40 -18.67 -16.59
N ARG A 525 10.12 -18.96 -16.39
CA ARG A 525 9.35 -19.87 -17.27
C ARG A 525 8.52 -19.12 -18.32
N ILE A 526 7.99 -17.94 -17.95
CA ILE A 526 7.07 -17.15 -18.77
C ILE A 526 7.66 -15.76 -18.99
N TYR A 527 7.60 -15.29 -20.22
CA TYR A 527 8.06 -13.95 -20.60
C TYR A 527 7.16 -13.37 -21.69
N LEU A 528 7.13 -12.06 -21.75
CA LEU A 528 6.42 -11.31 -22.78
C LEU A 528 7.07 -11.53 -24.15
N THR A 529 6.24 -11.55 -25.19
CA THR A 529 6.70 -11.71 -26.59
C THR A 529 6.14 -10.60 -27.48
N GLY A 530 6.64 -10.49 -28.72
CA GLY A 530 6.20 -9.47 -29.65
C GLY A 530 6.77 -8.09 -29.32
N GLU A 531 5.95 -7.06 -29.38
CA GLU A 531 6.39 -5.67 -29.19
C GLU A 531 6.84 -5.36 -27.74
N GLU A 532 6.37 -6.15 -26.77
CA GLU A 532 6.70 -5.97 -25.34
C GLU A 532 7.86 -6.86 -24.88
N GLN A 533 8.43 -7.63 -25.79
CA GLN A 533 9.55 -8.53 -25.48
C GLN A 533 10.74 -7.76 -24.91
N ASP A 534 11.27 -8.26 -23.78
CA ASP A 534 12.43 -7.71 -23.06
C ASP A 534 12.26 -6.27 -22.51
N LYS A 535 11.06 -5.66 -22.62
CA LYS A 535 10.81 -4.32 -22.09
C LYS A 535 10.54 -4.31 -20.58
N TYR A 536 9.87 -5.34 -20.06
CA TYR A 536 9.37 -5.42 -18.70
C TYR A 536 9.84 -6.70 -17.98
N PRO A 537 11.11 -6.80 -17.55
CA PRO A 537 11.60 -7.99 -16.85
C PRO A 537 10.83 -8.29 -15.55
N THR A 538 10.30 -7.27 -14.90
CA THR A 538 9.47 -7.42 -13.69
C THR A 538 8.14 -8.10 -14.00
N VAL A 539 7.54 -7.84 -15.16
CA VAL A 539 6.33 -8.53 -15.62
C VAL A 539 6.63 -9.99 -15.94
N ASP A 540 7.76 -10.27 -16.60
CA ASP A 540 8.19 -11.63 -16.89
C ASP A 540 8.39 -12.47 -15.62
N GLN A 541 8.98 -11.86 -14.58
CA GLN A 541 9.16 -12.52 -13.29
C GLN A 541 7.82 -12.78 -12.62
N TYR A 542 6.90 -11.80 -12.64
CA TYR A 542 5.56 -11.96 -12.12
C TYR A 542 4.79 -13.08 -12.81
N LEU A 543 4.76 -13.11 -14.16
CA LEU A 543 4.08 -14.16 -14.92
C LEU A 543 4.66 -15.55 -14.64
N SER A 544 5.96 -15.63 -14.40
CA SER A 544 6.61 -16.87 -13.98
C SER A 544 6.16 -17.33 -12.60
N LEU A 545 6.01 -16.41 -11.63
CA LEU A 545 5.44 -16.72 -10.30
C LEU A 545 4.01 -17.22 -10.41
N VAL A 546 3.18 -16.56 -11.21
CA VAL A 546 1.79 -17.00 -11.46
C VAL A 546 1.75 -18.42 -12.04
N ARG A 547 2.71 -18.78 -12.90
CA ARG A 547 2.83 -20.13 -13.43
C ARG A 547 3.15 -21.16 -12.34
N TYR A 548 4.00 -20.82 -11.38
CA TYR A 548 4.25 -21.70 -10.21
C TYR A 548 3.01 -21.86 -9.35
N SER A 549 2.22 -20.79 -9.16
CA SER A 549 0.92 -20.86 -8.47
C SER A 549 -0.07 -21.80 -9.18
N ASP A 550 -0.15 -21.72 -10.51
CA ASP A 550 -1.02 -22.58 -11.33
C ASP A 550 -0.66 -24.07 -11.19
N ASP A 551 0.65 -24.38 -11.21
CA ASP A 551 1.16 -25.72 -10.98
C ASP A 551 0.80 -26.23 -9.56
N ALA A 552 0.95 -25.38 -8.54
CA ALA A 552 0.60 -25.72 -7.16
C ALA A 552 -0.91 -25.94 -6.97
N VAL A 553 -1.76 -25.15 -7.64
CA VAL A 553 -3.22 -25.34 -7.67
C VAL A 553 -3.58 -26.68 -8.30
N GLN A 554 -2.89 -27.09 -9.38
CA GLN A 554 -3.10 -28.40 -9.99
C GLN A 554 -2.83 -29.53 -9.00
N GLU A 555 -1.75 -29.45 -8.24
CA GLU A 555 -1.43 -30.44 -7.22
C GLU A 555 -2.43 -30.47 -6.07
N LEU A 556 -2.88 -29.29 -5.61
CA LEU A 556 -3.87 -29.17 -4.55
C LEU A 556 -5.20 -29.83 -4.95
N ILE A 557 -5.72 -29.49 -6.12
CA ILE A 557 -6.95 -30.08 -6.66
C ILE A 557 -6.78 -31.59 -6.91
N SER A 558 -5.64 -32.00 -7.46
CA SER A 558 -5.36 -33.44 -7.70
C SER A 558 -5.36 -34.26 -6.40
N TYR A 559 -4.88 -33.67 -5.28
CA TYR A 559 -4.95 -34.32 -3.98
C TYR A 559 -6.40 -34.45 -3.50
N PHE A 560 -7.14 -33.33 -3.42
CA PHE A 560 -8.50 -33.34 -2.89
C PHE A 560 -9.53 -34.07 -3.78
N SER A 561 -9.23 -34.24 -5.08
CA SER A 561 -10.04 -35.06 -5.98
C SER A 561 -10.06 -36.56 -5.61
N LYS A 562 -9.07 -37.00 -4.82
CA LYS A 562 -8.93 -38.40 -4.37
C LYS A 562 -9.42 -38.61 -2.93
N VAL A 563 -9.84 -37.55 -2.27
CA VAL A 563 -10.39 -37.61 -0.90
C VAL A 563 -11.82 -38.08 -0.95
N ASP A 564 -12.20 -39.08 -0.11
CA ASP A 564 -13.53 -39.66 -0.09
C ASP A 564 -14.60 -38.71 0.47
N GLU A 565 -14.22 -37.82 1.39
CA GLU A 565 -15.15 -36.83 1.95
C GLU A 565 -15.45 -35.72 0.96
N PRO A 566 -16.72 -35.25 0.92
CA PRO A 566 -17.03 -34.05 0.14
C PRO A 566 -16.12 -32.89 0.52
N THR A 567 -15.41 -32.37 -0.44
CA THR A 567 -14.44 -31.28 -0.23
C THR A 567 -14.55 -30.25 -1.33
N ALA A 568 -14.55 -29.01 -0.94
CA ALA A 568 -14.60 -27.87 -1.86
C ALA A 568 -13.44 -26.90 -1.61
N ILE A 569 -12.98 -26.27 -2.69
CA ILE A 569 -11.94 -25.25 -2.69
C ILE A 569 -12.55 -23.98 -3.28
N VAL A 570 -12.52 -22.90 -2.52
CA VAL A 570 -12.80 -21.54 -2.97
C VAL A 570 -11.48 -20.84 -3.14
N PHE A 571 -11.15 -20.45 -4.36
CA PHE A 571 -9.85 -19.86 -4.71
C PHE A 571 -10.06 -18.53 -5.44
N PHE A 572 -9.33 -17.48 -5.03
CA PHE A 572 -9.39 -16.17 -5.68
C PHE A 572 -8.11 -15.36 -5.44
N GLY A 573 -7.79 -14.47 -6.37
CA GLY A 573 -6.73 -13.48 -6.17
C GLY A 573 -7.22 -12.33 -5.29
N ASP A 574 -6.37 -11.82 -4.41
CA ASP A 574 -6.73 -10.73 -3.49
C ASP A 574 -6.73 -9.34 -4.17
N HIS A 575 -5.84 -9.11 -5.11
CA HIS A 575 -5.72 -7.91 -5.95
C HIS A 575 -4.78 -8.17 -7.12
N GLN A 576 -4.78 -7.27 -8.10
CA GLN A 576 -3.75 -7.28 -9.14
C GLN A 576 -2.39 -6.83 -8.60
N PRO A 577 -1.28 -7.25 -9.22
CA PRO A 577 0.09 -6.89 -8.83
C PRO A 577 0.37 -5.40 -9.08
N ASN A 578 1.31 -4.83 -8.34
CA ASN A 578 1.83 -3.51 -8.61
C ASN A 578 2.99 -3.61 -9.64
N LEU A 579 2.65 -3.67 -10.93
CA LEU A 579 3.57 -3.68 -12.06
C LEU A 579 3.84 -2.26 -12.58
N PRO A 580 4.82 -2.04 -13.47
CA PRO A 580 5.11 -0.73 -14.03
C PRO A 580 3.87 -0.04 -14.61
N GLU A 581 3.70 1.24 -14.31
CA GLU A 581 2.50 1.99 -14.72
C GLU A 581 2.40 2.13 -16.25
N ASP A 582 3.52 2.27 -16.93
CA ASP A 582 3.59 2.32 -18.39
C ASP A 582 3.16 1.01 -19.04
N PHE A 583 3.47 -0.15 -18.43
CA PHE A 583 2.96 -1.44 -18.87
C PHE A 583 1.42 -1.49 -18.79
N TYR A 584 0.82 -1.13 -17.65
CA TYR A 584 -0.64 -1.10 -17.53
C TYR A 584 -1.27 -0.09 -18.49
N ASN A 585 -0.65 1.08 -18.67
CA ASN A 585 -1.14 2.08 -19.61
C ASN A 585 -1.15 1.56 -21.05
N THR A 586 -0.12 0.80 -21.48
CA THR A 586 -0.09 0.17 -22.78
C THR A 586 -1.23 -0.84 -22.96
N LEU A 587 -1.47 -1.69 -21.96
CA LEU A 587 -2.57 -2.67 -22.01
C LEU A 587 -3.93 -1.98 -22.10
N LEU A 588 -4.20 -1.00 -21.23
CA LEU A 588 -5.47 -0.30 -21.14
C LEU A 588 -5.71 0.61 -22.34
N GLU A 589 -4.65 1.24 -22.89
CA GLU A 589 -4.74 2.11 -24.06
C GLU A 589 -5.26 1.34 -25.27
N SER A 590 -4.88 0.06 -25.42
CA SER A 590 -5.40 -0.81 -26.48
C SER A 590 -6.92 -0.98 -26.46
N GLN A 591 -7.58 -0.65 -25.34
CA GLN A 591 -9.02 -0.77 -25.13
C GLN A 591 -9.74 0.58 -24.92
N ARG A 592 -9.00 1.69 -24.92
CA ARG A 592 -9.52 3.04 -24.61
C ARG A 592 -10.63 3.50 -25.56
N GLY A 593 -10.59 3.09 -26.82
CA GLY A 593 -11.62 3.44 -27.78
C GLY A 593 -13.02 2.88 -27.48
N ASP A 594 -13.07 1.78 -26.72
CA ASP A 594 -14.30 1.02 -26.44
C ASP A 594 -14.84 1.25 -25.03
N LEU A 595 -14.00 1.78 -24.10
CA LEU A 595 -14.31 1.86 -22.68
C LEU A 595 -14.10 3.28 -22.12
N SER A 596 -14.97 3.65 -21.17
CA SER A 596 -14.81 4.87 -20.38
C SER A 596 -13.64 4.75 -19.37
N ASP A 597 -13.12 5.88 -18.90
CA ASP A 597 -12.09 5.90 -17.84
C ASP A 597 -12.52 5.18 -16.56
N ALA A 598 -13.82 5.15 -16.26
CA ALA A 598 -14.36 4.42 -15.11
C ALA A 598 -14.25 2.90 -15.32
N GLU A 599 -14.58 2.42 -16.51
CA GLU A 599 -14.47 1.00 -16.86
C GLU A 599 -13.02 0.54 -16.93
N LEU A 600 -12.11 1.36 -17.45
CA LEU A 600 -10.68 1.08 -17.44
C LEU A 600 -10.14 0.95 -16.01
N ARG A 601 -10.57 1.82 -15.07
CA ARG A 601 -10.22 1.68 -13.66
C ARG A 601 -10.77 0.40 -13.04
N GLN A 602 -11.99 -0.01 -13.43
CA GLN A 602 -12.58 -1.26 -12.92
C GLN A 602 -11.80 -2.50 -13.37
N LYS A 603 -11.19 -2.49 -14.55
CA LYS A 603 -10.38 -3.63 -15.04
C LYS A 603 -9.20 -3.94 -14.12
N LYS A 604 -8.50 -2.92 -13.62
CA LYS A 604 -7.39 -3.08 -12.66
C LYS A 604 -7.82 -3.65 -11.30
N MET A 605 -9.13 -3.78 -11.06
CA MET A 605 -9.69 -4.35 -9.83
C MET A 605 -10.16 -5.80 -10.01
N VAL A 606 -9.88 -6.42 -11.12
CA VAL A 606 -10.39 -7.76 -11.45
C VAL A 606 -9.32 -8.82 -11.21
N THR A 607 -9.70 -9.85 -10.45
CA THR A 607 -8.87 -11.04 -10.22
C THR A 607 -9.63 -12.30 -10.65
N PRO A 608 -8.95 -13.40 -10.99
CA PRO A 608 -9.62 -14.67 -11.26
C PRO A 608 -10.14 -15.27 -9.96
N PHE A 609 -11.26 -16.01 -10.06
CA PHE A 609 -11.71 -16.89 -9.00
C PHE A 609 -12.27 -18.18 -9.55
N PHE A 610 -12.25 -19.22 -8.71
CA PHE A 610 -13.03 -20.44 -8.93
C PHE A 610 -13.52 -21.05 -7.61
N ILE A 611 -14.63 -21.78 -7.69
CA ILE A 611 -15.15 -22.69 -6.67
C ILE A 611 -15.14 -24.06 -7.30
N TRP A 612 -14.34 -24.97 -6.76
CA TRP A 612 -14.22 -26.34 -7.23
C TRP A 612 -14.66 -27.31 -6.11
N ALA A 613 -15.26 -28.43 -6.49
CA ALA A 613 -15.61 -29.49 -5.55
C ALA A 613 -15.23 -30.86 -6.12
N ASN A 614 -14.93 -31.83 -5.24
CA ASN A 614 -14.78 -33.24 -5.64
C ASN A 614 -16.11 -33.98 -5.81
N TYR A 615 -17.21 -33.26 -5.78
CA TYR A 615 -18.58 -33.72 -5.96
C TYR A 615 -19.33 -32.79 -6.93
N ASP A 616 -20.49 -33.23 -7.39
CA ASP A 616 -21.27 -32.47 -8.38
C ASP A 616 -21.77 -31.13 -7.81
N ILE A 617 -21.37 -30.04 -8.45
CA ILE A 617 -21.92 -28.69 -8.27
C ILE A 617 -22.37 -28.16 -9.64
N LYS A 618 -23.30 -27.19 -9.63
CA LYS A 618 -23.74 -26.56 -10.87
C LYS A 618 -22.61 -25.75 -11.49
N GLU A 619 -22.08 -26.21 -12.60
CA GLU A 619 -20.98 -25.59 -13.31
C GLU A 619 -21.39 -24.25 -13.90
N GLN A 620 -20.49 -23.27 -13.82
CA GLN A 620 -20.66 -21.94 -14.39
C GLN A 620 -19.32 -21.34 -14.80
N THR A 621 -19.27 -20.67 -15.94
CA THR A 621 -18.07 -19.97 -16.44
C THR A 621 -18.37 -18.50 -16.68
N ASN A 622 -17.33 -17.67 -16.73
CA ASN A 622 -17.41 -16.22 -16.99
C ASN A 622 -18.27 -15.44 -16.00
N MET A 623 -18.42 -15.95 -14.78
CA MET A 623 -19.19 -15.27 -13.74
C MET A 623 -18.51 -13.95 -13.35
N GLN A 624 -19.32 -12.90 -13.16
CA GLN A 624 -18.87 -11.63 -12.62
C GLN A 624 -19.42 -11.48 -11.21
N ILE A 625 -18.55 -11.28 -10.23
CA ILE A 625 -18.95 -11.18 -8.82
C ILE A 625 -17.99 -10.24 -8.08
N SER A 626 -18.47 -9.53 -7.06
CA SER A 626 -17.59 -8.77 -6.17
C SER A 626 -17.17 -9.61 -4.96
N ALA A 627 -16.02 -9.27 -4.39
CA ALA A 627 -15.44 -9.97 -3.24
C ALA A 627 -16.41 -10.10 -2.07
N ASN A 628 -17.19 -9.06 -1.77
CA ASN A 628 -18.19 -9.04 -0.69
C ASN A 628 -19.37 -10.01 -0.90
N TYR A 629 -19.62 -10.50 -2.11
CA TYR A 629 -20.65 -11.50 -2.39
C TYR A 629 -20.10 -12.92 -2.44
N LEU A 630 -18.79 -13.08 -2.71
CA LEU A 630 -18.20 -14.37 -3.03
C LEU A 630 -18.41 -15.41 -1.91
N SER A 631 -18.31 -15.03 -0.64
CA SER A 631 -18.53 -15.95 0.48
C SER A 631 -19.97 -16.45 0.58
N ALA A 632 -20.98 -15.57 0.44
CA ALA A 632 -22.38 -15.98 0.42
C ALA A 632 -22.70 -16.86 -0.78
N TYR A 633 -22.14 -16.50 -1.94
CA TYR A 633 -22.31 -17.32 -3.14
C TYR A 633 -21.68 -18.71 -2.99
N ALA A 634 -20.49 -18.79 -2.41
CA ALA A 634 -19.83 -20.08 -2.12
C ALA A 634 -20.67 -20.95 -1.17
N LEU A 635 -21.15 -20.40 -0.03
CA LEU A 635 -22.04 -21.13 0.88
C LEU A 635 -23.25 -21.70 0.13
N ASN A 636 -23.90 -20.88 -0.68
CA ASN A 636 -25.08 -21.32 -1.46
C ASN A 636 -24.74 -22.39 -2.51
N ALA A 637 -23.66 -22.23 -3.26
CA ALA A 637 -23.21 -23.14 -4.30
C ALA A 637 -22.78 -24.49 -3.73
N LEU A 638 -22.21 -24.52 -2.53
CA LEU A 638 -21.73 -25.70 -1.83
C LEU A 638 -22.83 -26.39 -1.00
N GLY A 639 -24.06 -25.86 -0.99
CA GLY A 639 -25.16 -26.40 -0.22
C GLY A 639 -25.04 -26.18 1.29
N CYS A 640 -24.26 -25.23 1.75
CA CYS A 640 -24.16 -24.82 3.14
C CYS A 640 -25.34 -23.92 3.54
N SER A 641 -25.68 -23.90 4.83
CA SER A 641 -26.67 -22.96 5.36
C SER A 641 -26.18 -21.53 5.23
N THR A 642 -27.11 -20.59 5.11
CA THR A 642 -26.82 -19.15 4.92
C THR A 642 -27.56 -18.34 5.98
N SER A 643 -26.89 -17.29 6.47
CA SER A 643 -27.51 -16.29 7.35
C SER A 643 -28.47 -15.39 6.57
N GLY A 644 -29.31 -14.64 7.28
CA GLY A 644 -30.16 -13.62 6.64
C GLY A 644 -29.36 -12.55 5.88
N PHE A 645 -28.19 -12.20 6.39
CA PHE A 645 -27.27 -11.29 5.69
C PHE A 645 -26.72 -11.91 4.39
N ASP A 646 -26.40 -13.22 4.40
CA ASP A 646 -26.01 -13.93 3.19
C ASP A 646 -27.13 -13.94 2.15
N GLN A 647 -28.38 -14.20 2.59
CA GLN A 647 -29.56 -14.17 1.71
C GLN A 647 -29.77 -12.79 1.09
N MET A 648 -29.61 -11.72 1.88
CA MET A 648 -29.65 -10.35 1.36
C MET A 648 -28.57 -10.11 0.30
N ARG A 649 -27.32 -10.55 0.56
CA ARG A 649 -26.22 -10.41 -0.38
C ARG A 649 -26.46 -11.18 -1.68
N LEU A 650 -26.99 -12.40 -1.60
CA LEU A 650 -27.37 -13.17 -2.79
C LEU A 650 -28.45 -12.50 -3.61
N ALA A 651 -29.46 -11.92 -2.96
CA ALA A 651 -30.50 -11.16 -3.65
C ALA A 651 -29.96 -9.85 -4.28
N LEU A 652 -29.06 -9.18 -3.59
CA LEU A 652 -28.42 -7.95 -4.08
C LEU A 652 -27.48 -8.25 -5.25
N GLN A 653 -26.73 -9.34 -5.21
CA GLN A 653 -25.83 -9.78 -6.28
C GLN A 653 -26.57 -10.02 -7.61
N GLN A 654 -27.81 -10.48 -7.57
CA GLN A 654 -28.61 -10.62 -8.78
C GLN A 654 -28.98 -9.28 -9.43
N GLN A 655 -29.08 -8.22 -8.64
CA GLN A 655 -29.44 -6.87 -9.11
C GLN A 655 -28.20 -6.01 -9.39
N ILE A 656 -27.15 -6.19 -8.61
CA ILE A 656 -25.89 -5.45 -8.70
C ILE A 656 -24.75 -6.47 -8.57
N PRO A 657 -24.43 -7.20 -9.64
CA PRO A 657 -23.42 -8.27 -9.58
C PRO A 657 -22.01 -7.79 -9.20
N VAL A 658 -21.73 -6.54 -9.51
CA VAL A 658 -20.41 -5.91 -9.25
C VAL A 658 -20.59 -4.63 -8.49
N MET A 659 -19.92 -4.52 -7.33
CA MET A 659 -19.72 -3.27 -6.60
C MET A 659 -18.36 -3.26 -5.92
N ASN A 660 -17.68 -2.13 -5.96
CA ASN A 660 -16.44 -1.88 -5.24
C ASN A 660 -16.25 -0.37 -5.04
N VAL A 661 -15.09 0.05 -4.53
CA VAL A 661 -14.76 1.47 -4.27
C VAL A 661 -14.83 2.39 -5.51
N ASN A 662 -14.81 1.84 -6.72
CA ASN A 662 -14.91 2.59 -7.98
C ASN A 662 -16.36 2.75 -8.49
N GLY A 663 -17.34 2.09 -7.85
CA GLY A 663 -18.73 2.12 -8.22
C GLY A 663 -19.36 0.75 -8.34
N TYR A 664 -20.45 0.67 -9.08
CA TYR A 664 -21.21 -0.57 -9.29
C TYR A 664 -21.56 -0.76 -10.77
N ARG A 665 -21.83 -2.02 -11.11
CA ARG A 665 -22.32 -2.41 -12.45
C ARG A 665 -23.65 -3.13 -12.32
N LEU A 666 -24.61 -2.74 -13.16
CA LEU A 666 -25.87 -3.45 -13.32
C LEU A 666 -25.70 -4.64 -14.27
N PRO A 667 -26.62 -5.62 -14.26
CA PRO A 667 -26.61 -6.79 -15.14
C PRO A 667 -26.54 -6.45 -16.62
#